data_08ca0ab11add29a2d742bc3afdd161a8
#
_entry.id   08ca0ab11add29a2d742bc3afdd161a8
#
_cell.length_a   1.000
_cell.length_b   1.000
_cell.length_c   1.000
_cell.angle_alpha   90.00
_cell.angle_beta   90.00
_cell.angle_gamma   90.00
#
_symmetry.space_group_name_H-M   'P 1'
#
loop_
_entity.id
_entity.type
_entity.pdbx_description
1 polymer ?
#
loop_
_entity_poly.entity_id
_entity_poly.type
_entity_poly.pdbx_seq_one_letter_code
_entity_poly.pdbx_strand_id
1 'polypeptide(L)'
;KGRFVEVWMDGAKGSGANAQEYDFKKWFATIQKYQGKEVAGNSADCMLFGAQAYTTVRWIGNEDGVAFEDTWAKSNVNYDKNTIDSNGSTPYSKGYENGNKWTVPECDGRITSGWFWGTQKKTPKTITQLANMYFDSVGHNATMLLNVPPNNQGTVDEPILKRITEFGQNVEDTFRTNLAKEEGTTIEASNVRGNDTAFKPGNVVDAKDETYWTTDDGTKEGSLTIKWDKAKKFDVVSIEEAIQKGQRINSYKVEYKASDDAQWQTLKNGKTVGAKRLVRTAPVSATQVKITVGTSDGKVPMLSEVGVYKASEGFQLAGAAPEGMDTTSVNETSKFTFSSTGWNPQTGSQYINGQNTWSNKADAYFTYKFSGTKVYLMGTTDPGHGQADVYIDDELVETINTHAESRSTGAKIFESEDLEDKEHTLKLVAKTNAAIGVEAAYVINNGGVGMIELENSVYTMDENSSLEATIKRVGGTKGTITAKIQPNPGSAIQDDFVTEFSPTVTLEDGVSEKNVKVAETRRNTNLTGDRVFSIELTEKTPEKAIIGFNGSARITIKDADGITKDKLQTLVTNSAALEEHLYSEGWDAFAKALKTAQEVVENESATDATIRSAYTELDKAKAALKVREKYTENDRFNFQWRAETSAKLEAEFATELNNSNDSDSDPKWPMKIADNSDASNGKFVTDMAFKDVLKYAYHADKAGTYHVVMRYRSGSAENEKNGIKITEADGKIAEKTVVVDPTKNNGNVVFGTVEFD
;
A
#
# COMPACT_ATOMS: atom_id res chain seq x y z
N LYS A 1 -25.87 -8.03 -8.90
CA LYS A 1 -26.21 -8.57 -7.56
C LYS A 1 -24.93 -8.59 -6.73
N GLY A 2 -24.65 -7.54 -5.98
CA GLY A 2 -23.52 -7.43 -5.08
C GLY A 2 -23.85 -6.55 -3.89
N ARG A 3 -23.09 -6.69 -2.81
CA ARG A 3 -23.14 -5.82 -1.67
C ARG A 3 -22.13 -4.69 -1.91
N PHE A 4 -22.60 -3.46 -1.83
CA PHE A 4 -21.74 -2.28 -1.85
C PHE A 4 -21.59 -1.73 -0.43
N VAL A 5 -20.39 -1.49 0.00
CA VAL A 5 -20.11 -0.81 1.28
C VAL A 5 -20.20 0.70 1.11
N GLU A 6 -19.93 1.19 -0.10
CA GLU A 6 -19.97 2.60 -0.45
C GLU A 6 -20.41 2.82 -1.89
N VAL A 7 -21.13 3.91 -2.14
CA VAL A 7 -21.37 4.47 -3.48
C VAL A 7 -20.68 5.83 -3.55
N TRP A 8 -19.70 5.93 -4.42
CA TRP A 8 -18.89 7.11 -4.63
C TRP A 8 -19.46 7.94 -5.78
N MET A 9 -19.92 9.17 -5.49
CA MET A 9 -20.54 10.06 -6.46
C MET A 9 -19.52 11.14 -6.84
N ASP A 10 -18.80 10.89 -7.92
CA ASP A 10 -17.91 11.87 -8.56
C ASP A 10 -18.65 12.64 -9.65
N GLY A 11 -18.20 13.83 -9.88
CA GLY A 11 -18.58 14.60 -11.04
C GLY A 11 -19.32 15.91 -10.77
N ALA A 12 -19.15 16.81 -11.71
CA ALA A 12 -19.78 18.10 -11.73
C ALA A 12 -21.09 18.04 -12.52
N LYS A 13 -22.04 18.88 -12.14
CA LYS A 13 -23.34 19.04 -12.82
C LYS A 13 -23.25 19.44 -14.30
N GLY A 14 -22.08 19.78 -14.80
CA GLY A 14 -21.89 20.45 -16.08
C GLY A 14 -22.25 21.94 -16.04
N SER A 15 -22.15 22.61 -17.16
CA SER A 15 -22.48 24.05 -17.30
C SER A 15 -23.13 24.33 -18.62
N GLY A 16 -23.84 25.47 -18.72
CA GLY A 16 -24.53 25.88 -19.95
C GLY A 16 -25.56 24.84 -20.40
N ALA A 17 -25.54 24.48 -21.68
CA ALA A 17 -26.47 23.53 -22.29
C ALA A 17 -26.32 22.07 -21.75
N ASN A 18 -25.20 21.77 -21.11
CA ASN A 18 -24.90 20.45 -20.51
C ASN A 18 -25.17 20.43 -19.01
N ALA A 19 -25.73 21.49 -18.43
CA ALA A 19 -26.06 21.50 -17.01
C ALA A 19 -27.12 20.44 -16.69
N GLN A 20 -26.91 19.69 -15.62
CA GLN A 20 -27.82 18.64 -15.15
C GLN A 20 -28.32 18.96 -13.74
N GLU A 21 -29.56 18.58 -13.47
CA GLU A 21 -30.10 18.58 -12.12
C GLU A 21 -30.10 17.15 -11.57
N TYR A 22 -29.57 17.00 -10.37
CA TYR A 22 -29.45 15.71 -9.73
C TYR A 22 -30.49 15.54 -8.64
N ASP A 23 -31.30 14.50 -8.73
CA ASP A 23 -32.26 14.11 -7.70
C ASP A 23 -31.60 13.22 -6.65
N PHE A 24 -30.74 13.82 -5.83
CA PHE A 24 -30.05 13.11 -4.76
C PHE A 24 -31.00 12.38 -3.80
N LYS A 25 -32.17 12.97 -3.53
CA LYS A 25 -33.17 12.35 -2.65
C LYS A 25 -33.65 11.01 -3.21
N LYS A 26 -33.95 10.97 -4.50
CA LYS A 26 -34.37 9.76 -5.20
C LYS A 26 -33.25 8.74 -5.31
N TRP A 27 -32.02 9.20 -5.62
CA TRP A 27 -30.85 8.32 -5.68
C TRP A 27 -30.55 7.68 -4.32
N PHE A 28 -30.53 8.48 -3.25
CA PHE A 28 -30.35 8.01 -1.90
C PHE A 28 -31.42 6.97 -1.51
N ALA A 29 -32.70 7.26 -1.74
CA ALA A 29 -33.77 6.32 -1.47
C ALA A 29 -33.63 5.02 -2.26
N THR A 30 -33.14 5.08 -3.51
CA THR A 30 -32.88 3.91 -4.34
C THR A 30 -31.73 3.08 -3.77
N ILE A 31 -30.63 3.72 -3.36
CA ILE A 31 -29.48 3.03 -2.75
C ILE A 31 -29.92 2.36 -1.45
N GLN A 32 -30.64 3.06 -0.57
CA GLN A 32 -31.15 2.49 0.68
C GLN A 32 -32.10 1.31 0.43
N LYS A 33 -32.95 1.41 -0.57
CA LYS A 33 -33.89 0.32 -0.93
C LYS A 33 -33.16 -0.97 -1.34
N TYR A 34 -32.01 -0.89 -2.02
CA TYR A 34 -31.33 -2.07 -2.55
C TYR A 34 -30.03 -2.43 -1.83
N GLN A 35 -29.44 -1.53 -1.08
CA GLN A 35 -28.16 -1.70 -0.37
C GLN A 35 -28.25 -1.34 1.13
N GLY A 36 -29.42 -0.97 1.62
CA GLY A 36 -29.61 -0.69 3.04
C GLY A 36 -29.41 -1.94 3.91
N LYS A 37 -29.12 -1.72 5.18
CA LYS A 37 -28.79 -2.75 6.18
C LYS A 37 -29.80 -3.91 6.20
N GLU A 38 -31.09 -3.61 6.16
CA GLU A 38 -32.16 -4.61 6.27
C GLU A 38 -32.37 -5.45 5.00
N VAL A 39 -31.97 -4.92 3.84
CA VAL A 39 -32.25 -5.55 2.53
C VAL A 39 -31.06 -6.37 2.03
N ALA A 40 -29.86 -5.88 2.21
CA ALA A 40 -28.64 -6.51 1.69
C ALA A 40 -27.96 -7.46 2.68
N GLY A 41 -28.53 -7.64 3.89
CA GLY A 41 -27.91 -8.43 4.97
C GLY A 41 -26.62 -7.80 5.48
N ASN A 42 -26.49 -6.49 5.33
CA ASN A 42 -25.31 -5.72 5.73
C ASN A 42 -25.33 -5.46 7.23
N SER A 43 -24.15 -5.38 7.85
CA SER A 43 -24.00 -4.91 9.24
C SER A 43 -24.29 -3.42 9.40
N ALA A 44 -24.18 -2.63 8.31
CA ALA A 44 -24.45 -1.20 8.24
C ALA A 44 -25.08 -0.83 6.89
N ASP A 45 -25.67 0.35 6.80
CA ASP A 45 -26.12 0.93 5.55
C ASP A 45 -24.93 1.23 4.62
N CYS A 46 -25.22 1.20 3.31
CA CYS A 46 -24.24 1.61 2.29
C CYS A 46 -23.87 3.08 2.47
N MET A 47 -22.59 3.37 2.54
CA MET A 47 -22.06 4.73 2.68
C MET A 47 -22.25 5.53 1.39
N LEU A 48 -22.40 6.85 1.52
CA LEU A 48 -22.58 7.77 0.39
C LEU A 48 -21.51 8.85 0.39
N PHE A 49 -20.66 8.83 -0.62
CA PHE A 49 -19.68 9.89 -0.86
C PHE A 49 -20.24 10.91 -1.87
N GLY A 50 -20.07 12.19 -1.58
CA GLY A 50 -20.36 13.29 -2.52
C GLY A 50 -21.83 13.64 -2.76
N ALA A 51 -22.77 13.17 -1.93
CA ALA A 51 -24.19 13.37 -2.08
C ALA A 51 -24.76 14.62 -1.34
N GLN A 52 -23.98 15.64 -1.14
CA GLN A 52 -24.37 16.90 -0.48
C GLN A 52 -24.93 16.61 0.94
N ALA A 53 -26.17 17.05 1.25
CA ALA A 53 -26.77 16.80 2.57
C ALA A 53 -26.94 15.32 2.91
N TYR A 54 -26.99 14.43 1.92
CA TYR A 54 -27.09 12.98 2.11
C TYR A 54 -25.72 12.30 2.29
N THR A 55 -24.61 13.02 2.12
CA THR A 55 -23.23 12.53 2.34
C THR A 55 -23.07 11.90 3.72
N THR A 56 -22.53 10.69 3.77
CA THR A 56 -22.09 10.01 4.99
C THR A 56 -20.57 9.89 5.06
N VAL A 57 -19.93 9.95 3.88
CA VAL A 57 -18.48 10.07 3.70
C VAL A 57 -18.21 11.34 2.92
N ARG A 58 -17.45 12.27 3.50
CA ARG A 58 -17.13 13.54 2.86
C ARG A 58 -15.73 13.55 2.28
N TRP A 59 -15.58 14.20 1.14
CA TRP A 59 -14.27 14.50 0.60
C TRP A 59 -13.51 15.48 1.50
N ILE A 60 -12.23 15.20 1.74
CA ILE A 60 -11.37 16.06 2.57
C ILE A 60 -11.02 17.41 1.90
N GLY A 61 -11.17 17.52 0.56
CA GLY A 61 -10.95 18.74 -0.20
C GLY A 61 -9.64 18.82 -0.99
N ASN A 62 -8.83 17.76 -0.99
CA ASN A 62 -7.61 17.64 -1.78
C ASN A 62 -7.46 16.21 -2.32
N GLU A 63 -6.58 16.03 -3.31
CA GLU A 63 -6.23 14.74 -3.91
C GLU A 63 -4.81 14.27 -3.52
N ASP A 64 -4.29 14.79 -2.42
CA ASP A 64 -2.94 14.47 -1.92
C ASP A 64 -2.94 13.29 -0.96
N GLY A 65 -4.12 12.79 -0.59
CA GLY A 65 -4.27 11.69 0.35
C GLY A 65 -3.97 12.08 1.81
N VAL A 66 -4.20 13.34 2.19
CA VAL A 66 -3.90 13.88 3.52
C VAL A 66 -5.07 14.64 4.12
N ALA A 67 -5.30 14.47 5.43
CA ALA A 67 -6.29 15.19 6.21
C ALA A 67 -5.64 16.31 7.03
N PHE A 68 -6.45 17.28 7.40
CA PHE A 68 -6.01 18.29 8.36
C PHE A 68 -5.74 17.65 9.74
N GLU A 69 -4.72 18.11 10.46
CA GLU A 69 -4.37 17.54 11.76
C GLU A 69 -5.56 17.55 12.74
N ASP A 70 -6.36 18.63 12.74
CA ASP A 70 -7.53 18.79 13.60
C ASP A 70 -8.83 18.38 12.90
N THR A 71 -8.99 17.12 12.53
CA THR A 71 -10.14 16.64 11.74
C THR A 71 -11.24 16.07 12.62
N TRP A 72 -12.47 16.58 12.45
CA TRP A 72 -13.70 16.09 13.07
C TRP A 72 -14.54 15.29 12.08
N ALA A 73 -15.16 14.20 12.53
CA ALA A 73 -16.02 13.35 11.69
C ALA A 73 -17.48 13.84 11.63
N LYS A 74 -17.71 15.13 11.75
CA LYS A 74 -19.05 15.73 11.68
C LYS A 74 -19.06 16.97 10.79
N SER A 75 -20.19 17.19 10.14
CA SER A 75 -20.48 18.38 9.32
C SER A 75 -21.81 18.98 9.71
N ASN A 76 -22.09 20.21 9.27
CA ASN A 76 -23.38 20.83 9.35
C ASN A 76 -24.13 20.63 8.02
N VAL A 77 -25.29 19.97 8.05
CA VAL A 77 -26.11 19.73 6.85
C VAL A 77 -27.46 20.40 6.98
N ASN A 78 -27.96 20.86 5.82
CA ASN A 78 -29.31 21.35 5.66
C ASN A 78 -29.98 20.55 4.53
N TYR A 79 -30.95 19.71 4.88
CA TYR A 79 -31.64 18.84 3.93
C TYR A 79 -32.57 19.62 2.99
N ASP A 80 -33.18 20.71 3.46
CA ASP A 80 -34.11 21.52 2.63
C ASP A 80 -33.36 22.22 1.50
N LYS A 81 -32.15 22.68 1.79
CA LYS A 81 -31.26 23.34 0.81
C LYS A 81 -30.30 22.38 0.10
N ASN A 82 -30.31 21.12 0.48
CA ASN A 82 -29.36 20.12 0.02
C ASN A 82 -27.89 20.60 0.11
N THR A 83 -27.51 21.17 1.26
CA THR A 83 -26.15 21.72 1.47
C THR A 83 -25.44 21.01 2.61
N ILE A 84 -24.13 20.94 2.49
CA ILE A 84 -23.20 20.51 3.52
C ILE A 84 -22.16 21.61 3.75
N ASP A 85 -21.91 21.91 5.01
CA ASP A 85 -20.79 22.75 5.46
C ASP A 85 -19.89 21.88 6.33
N SER A 86 -18.68 21.68 5.86
CA SER A 86 -17.66 20.82 6.49
C SER A 86 -16.49 21.62 7.08
N ASN A 87 -16.69 22.93 7.32
CA ASN A 87 -15.68 23.82 7.89
C ASN A 87 -14.39 23.81 7.07
N GLY A 88 -14.50 24.06 5.80
CA GLY A 88 -13.35 24.03 4.92
C GLY A 88 -13.42 25.05 3.82
N SER A 89 -12.33 25.77 3.64
CA SER A 89 -11.94 26.26 2.32
C SER A 89 -10.91 25.27 1.79
N THR A 90 -10.97 24.97 0.47
CA THR A 90 -9.89 24.20 -0.16
C THR A 90 -8.52 24.64 0.38
N PRO A 91 -7.59 23.73 0.75
CA PRO A 91 -7.62 22.31 0.40
C PRO A 91 -8.14 21.37 1.50
N TYR A 92 -8.65 21.85 2.62
CA TYR A 92 -8.93 20.96 3.77
C TYR A 92 -10.32 21.21 4.38
N SER A 93 -11.07 20.14 4.57
CA SER A 93 -12.36 20.09 5.25
C SER A 93 -12.19 19.57 6.68
N LYS A 94 -12.12 20.45 7.66
CA LYS A 94 -11.84 20.08 9.06
C LYS A 94 -13.00 19.41 9.78
N GLY A 95 -14.23 19.62 9.32
CA GLY A 95 -15.42 19.26 10.08
C GLY A 95 -15.68 20.16 11.30
N TYR A 96 -16.65 19.76 12.10
CA TYR A 96 -17.08 20.50 13.30
C TYR A 96 -17.18 19.59 14.51
N GLU A 97 -16.71 20.00 15.68
CA GLU A 97 -16.89 19.27 16.94
C GLU A 97 -18.37 19.01 17.24
N ASN A 98 -19.22 20.01 17.01
CA ASN A 98 -20.66 19.98 17.30
C ASN A 98 -21.51 19.98 16.02
N GLY A 99 -20.98 19.42 14.90
CA GLY A 99 -21.76 19.23 13.67
C GLY A 99 -22.99 18.37 13.89
N ASN A 100 -24.05 18.62 13.12
CA ASN A 100 -25.36 17.97 13.28
C ASN A 100 -25.48 16.63 12.54
N LYS A 101 -24.46 16.25 11.73
CA LYS A 101 -24.44 14.98 11.02
C LYS A 101 -23.06 14.34 11.06
N TRP A 102 -23.03 13.03 11.26
CA TRP A 102 -21.81 12.22 11.11
C TRP A 102 -21.43 12.09 9.62
N THR A 103 -20.24 12.51 9.25
CA THR A 103 -19.69 12.47 7.90
C THR A 103 -18.22 12.13 7.99
N VAL A 104 -17.90 10.85 7.80
CA VAL A 104 -16.51 10.37 7.89
C VAL A 104 -15.65 11.07 6.84
N PRO A 105 -14.51 11.68 7.21
CA PRO A 105 -13.61 12.27 6.24
C PRO A 105 -12.87 11.18 5.46
N GLU A 106 -12.78 11.34 4.13
CA GLU A 106 -12.03 10.45 3.24
C GLU A 106 -11.02 11.25 2.45
N CYS A 107 -9.79 10.74 2.45
CA CYS A 107 -8.63 11.28 1.75
C CYS A 107 -8.34 10.41 0.53
N ASP A 108 -8.73 10.88 -0.64
CA ASP A 108 -8.34 10.24 -1.88
C ASP A 108 -6.94 10.69 -2.31
N GLY A 109 -6.17 9.73 -2.79
CA GLY A 109 -4.81 9.95 -3.25
C GLY A 109 -4.40 8.92 -4.30
N ARG A 110 -3.35 9.24 -5.01
CA ARG A 110 -2.88 8.43 -6.15
C ARG A 110 -1.55 7.78 -5.82
N ILE A 111 -1.40 6.50 -6.14
CA ILE A 111 -0.10 5.82 -6.03
C ILE A 111 0.90 6.30 -7.10
N THR A 112 0.40 6.83 -8.24
CA THR A 112 1.20 7.38 -9.35
C THR A 112 0.87 8.85 -9.58
N SER A 113 1.53 9.50 -10.55
CA SER A 113 1.31 10.91 -10.91
C SER A 113 -0.06 11.21 -11.56
N GLY A 114 -0.94 10.22 -11.76
CA GLY A 114 -2.26 10.41 -12.36
C GLY A 114 -3.26 9.36 -11.89
N TRP A 115 -4.57 9.63 -12.14
CA TRP A 115 -5.67 8.76 -11.75
C TRP A 115 -5.79 7.51 -12.62
N PHE A 116 -5.45 7.63 -13.91
CA PHE A 116 -5.64 6.58 -14.88
C PHE A 116 -4.32 6.03 -15.38
N TRP A 117 -4.35 4.78 -15.80
CA TRP A 117 -3.25 4.16 -16.53
C TRP A 117 -3.01 4.87 -17.87
N GLY A 118 -1.80 4.78 -18.39
CA GLY A 118 -1.42 5.28 -19.70
C GLY A 118 -0.23 4.49 -20.24
N THR A 119 0.01 4.58 -21.54
CA THR A 119 1.10 3.85 -22.24
C THR A 119 2.50 4.25 -21.77
N GLN A 120 2.65 5.42 -21.17
CA GLN A 120 3.90 5.81 -20.52
C GLN A 120 3.95 5.19 -19.11
N LYS A 121 5.01 4.45 -18.82
CA LYS A 121 5.25 3.88 -17.49
C LYS A 121 5.32 5.01 -16.45
N LYS A 122 4.47 4.93 -15.45
CA LYS A 122 4.44 5.88 -14.33
C LYS A 122 5.16 5.28 -13.13
N THR A 123 6.08 6.04 -12.56
CA THR A 123 6.77 5.65 -11.31
C THR A 123 5.79 5.78 -10.13
N PRO A 124 5.61 4.73 -9.31
CA PRO A 124 4.81 4.84 -8.10
C PRO A 124 5.52 5.72 -7.06
N LYS A 125 4.74 6.32 -6.16
CA LYS A 125 5.24 7.02 -4.98
C LYS A 125 6.20 6.13 -4.18
N THR A 126 7.15 6.75 -3.49
CA THR A 126 8.06 6.03 -2.58
C THR A 126 7.31 5.52 -1.34
N ILE A 127 7.88 4.55 -0.62
CA ILE A 127 7.30 4.08 0.65
C ILE A 127 7.17 5.22 1.65
N THR A 128 8.16 6.08 1.76
CA THR A 128 8.12 7.27 2.64
C THR A 128 6.96 8.19 2.30
N GLN A 129 6.68 8.44 1.01
CA GLN A 129 5.52 9.24 0.58
C GLN A 129 4.20 8.58 0.95
N LEU A 130 4.07 7.26 0.75
CA LEU A 130 2.87 6.51 1.12
C LEU A 130 2.71 6.43 2.65
N ALA A 131 3.80 6.29 3.40
CA ALA A 131 3.80 6.37 4.85
C ALA A 131 3.30 7.73 5.34
N ASN A 132 3.80 8.83 4.78
CA ASN A 132 3.30 10.17 5.11
C ASN A 132 1.80 10.29 4.83
N MET A 133 1.33 9.83 3.65
CA MET A 133 -0.11 9.80 3.35
C MET A 133 -0.90 9.00 4.39
N TYR A 134 -0.41 7.83 4.82
CA TYR A 134 -1.07 7.00 5.82
C TYR A 134 -1.14 7.68 7.20
N PHE A 135 -0.03 8.22 7.69
CA PHE A 135 0.02 8.91 8.98
C PHE A 135 -0.79 10.22 8.96
N ASP A 136 -0.82 10.92 7.82
CA ASP A 136 -1.54 12.20 7.68
C ASP A 136 -3.01 12.02 7.23
N SER A 137 -3.47 10.79 6.94
CA SER A 137 -4.89 10.48 6.70
C SER A 137 -5.48 9.63 7.82
N VAL A 138 -5.11 8.35 7.90
CA VAL A 138 -5.58 7.42 8.94
C VAL A 138 -5.20 7.94 10.33
N GLY A 139 -3.97 8.43 10.49
CA GLY A 139 -3.49 9.04 11.73
C GLY A 139 -4.14 10.38 12.07
N HIS A 140 -4.89 10.99 11.16
CA HIS A 140 -5.65 12.23 11.34
C HIS A 140 -7.16 12.02 11.32
N ASN A 141 -7.62 10.82 11.76
CA ASN A 141 -9.05 10.50 11.87
C ASN A 141 -9.79 10.47 10.52
N ALA A 142 -9.14 10.04 9.44
CA ALA A 142 -9.73 9.96 8.11
C ALA A 142 -9.53 8.56 7.49
N THR A 143 -10.38 8.20 6.53
CA THR A 143 -10.18 7.04 5.68
C THR A 143 -9.18 7.39 4.59
N MET A 144 -8.24 6.49 4.27
CA MET A 144 -7.34 6.60 3.13
C MET A 144 -7.91 5.83 1.95
N LEU A 145 -8.24 6.52 0.86
CA LEU A 145 -8.61 5.94 -0.42
C LEU A 145 -7.44 6.08 -1.39
N LEU A 146 -6.68 4.99 -1.57
CA LEU A 146 -5.52 4.98 -2.46
C LEU A 146 -5.89 4.45 -3.85
N ASN A 147 -5.84 5.32 -4.86
CA ASN A 147 -6.06 4.91 -6.25
C ASN A 147 -4.88 4.10 -6.80
N VAL A 148 -5.20 2.90 -7.27
CA VAL A 148 -4.27 1.97 -7.94
C VAL A 148 -4.82 1.72 -9.36
N PRO A 149 -4.28 2.39 -10.40
CA PRO A 149 -4.84 2.31 -11.73
C PRO A 149 -4.62 0.93 -12.38
N PRO A 150 -5.69 0.24 -12.83
CA PRO A 150 -5.54 -0.97 -13.61
C PRO A 150 -5.04 -0.65 -15.02
N ASN A 151 -4.25 -1.57 -15.60
CA ASN A 151 -3.77 -1.45 -16.97
C ASN A 151 -4.82 -1.94 -18.00
N ASN A 152 -4.48 -1.90 -19.27
CA ASN A 152 -5.37 -2.30 -20.37
C ASN A 152 -5.67 -3.81 -20.43
N GLN A 153 -5.02 -4.61 -19.59
CA GLN A 153 -5.28 -6.06 -19.43
C GLN A 153 -6.16 -6.35 -18.21
N GLY A 154 -6.58 -5.32 -17.47
CA GLY A 154 -7.37 -5.47 -16.25
C GLY A 154 -6.55 -5.91 -15.04
N THR A 155 -5.21 -5.87 -15.14
CA THR A 155 -4.26 -6.12 -14.04
C THR A 155 -3.58 -4.82 -13.61
N VAL A 156 -2.64 -4.89 -12.68
CA VAL A 156 -1.83 -3.76 -12.23
C VAL A 156 -0.40 -3.95 -12.73
N ASP A 157 0.24 -2.89 -13.21
CA ASP A 157 1.64 -2.96 -13.66
C ASP A 157 2.56 -3.36 -12.52
N GLU A 158 3.56 -4.22 -12.81
CA GLU A 158 4.45 -4.83 -11.81
C GLU A 158 5.10 -3.82 -10.84
N PRO A 159 5.63 -2.65 -11.25
CA PRO A 159 6.21 -1.69 -10.30
C PRO A 159 5.19 -1.14 -9.31
N ILE A 160 3.93 -0.98 -9.73
CA ILE A 160 2.83 -0.50 -8.88
C ILE A 160 2.41 -1.62 -7.93
N LEU A 161 2.25 -2.85 -8.44
CA LEU A 161 1.91 -4.02 -7.63
C LEU A 161 2.96 -4.25 -6.54
N LYS A 162 4.24 -4.22 -6.90
CA LYS A 162 5.35 -4.33 -5.94
C LYS A 162 5.25 -3.26 -4.86
N ARG A 163 5.01 -1.99 -5.25
CA ARG A 163 4.95 -0.88 -4.30
C ARG A 163 3.74 -0.96 -3.36
N ILE A 164 2.56 -1.35 -3.83
CA ILE A 164 1.39 -1.48 -2.96
C ILE A 164 1.55 -2.66 -1.99
N THR A 165 2.17 -3.76 -2.44
CA THR A 165 2.49 -4.91 -1.58
C THR A 165 3.50 -4.51 -0.50
N GLU A 166 4.57 -3.79 -0.87
CA GLU A 166 5.56 -3.26 0.05
C GLU A 166 4.93 -2.29 1.07
N PHE A 167 4.02 -1.43 0.62
CA PHE A 167 3.27 -0.54 1.50
C PHE A 167 2.41 -1.32 2.51
N GLY A 168 1.62 -2.29 2.03
CA GLY A 168 0.82 -3.15 2.90
C GLY A 168 1.66 -3.88 3.94
N GLN A 169 2.82 -4.41 3.53
CA GLN A 169 3.76 -5.07 4.44
C GLN A 169 4.30 -4.12 5.52
N ASN A 170 4.64 -2.88 5.16
CA ASN A 170 5.10 -1.89 6.14
C ASN A 170 4.01 -1.50 7.14
N VAL A 171 2.73 -1.41 6.71
CA VAL A 171 1.59 -1.21 7.64
C VAL A 171 1.53 -2.39 8.62
N GLU A 172 1.52 -3.61 8.10
CA GLU A 172 1.42 -4.81 8.92
C GLU A 172 2.59 -4.93 9.90
N ASP A 173 3.83 -4.77 9.44
CA ASP A 173 5.03 -4.88 10.27
C ASP A 173 5.07 -3.81 11.36
N THR A 174 4.63 -2.58 11.07
CA THR A 174 4.58 -1.49 12.05
C THR A 174 3.58 -1.77 13.18
N PHE A 175 2.38 -2.26 12.84
CA PHE A 175 1.30 -2.37 13.82
C PHE A 175 1.08 -3.78 14.36
N ARG A 176 1.91 -4.75 13.98
CA ARG A 176 1.81 -6.16 14.43
C ARG A 176 2.00 -6.31 15.93
N THR A 177 2.99 -5.64 16.49
CA THR A 177 3.38 -5.79 17.90
C THR A 177 3.09 -4.51 18.68
N ASN A 178 2.02 -4.53 19.48
CA ASN A 178 1.74 -3.44 20.40
C ASN A 178 2.53 -3.63 21.69
N LEU A 179 3.56 -2.80 21.92
CA LEU A 179 4.40 -2.86 23.12
C LEU A 179 3.61 -2.65 24.43
N ALA A 180 2.44 -1.99 24.35
CA ALA A 180 1.54 -1.81 25.50
C ALA A 180 0.81 -3.11 25.91
N LYS A 181 0.88 -4.16 25.09
CA LYS A 181 0.29 -5.50 25.35
C LYS A 181 1.31 -6.54 25.79
N GLU A 182 2.58 -6.20 25.82
CA GLU A 182 3.63 -7.16 26.22
C GLU A 182 3.49 -7.59 27.69
N GLU A 183 3.92 -8.81 27.98
CA GLU A 183 3.92 -9.33 29.35
C GLU A 183 4.78 -8.44 30.27
N GLY A 184 4.29 -8.19 31.48
CA GLY A 184 4.93 -7.27 32.44
C GLY A 184 4.59 -5.80 32.23
N THR A 185 3.79 -5.43 31.21
CA THR A 185 3.32 -4.07 31.05
C THR A 185 2.20 -3.76 32.03
N THR A 186 2.25 -2.58 32.67
CA THR A 186 1.17 -2.07 33.51
C THR A 186 0.58 -0.80 32.92
N ILE A 187 -0.74 -0.62 33.03
CA ILE A 187 -1.45 0.59 32.59
C ILE A 187 -2.21 1.17 33.77
N GLU A 188 -1.84 2.39 34.13
CA GLU A 188 -2.47 3.13 35.22
C GLU A 188 -3.30 4.28 34.65
N ALA A 189 -4.45 4.57 35.26
CA ALA A 189 -5.30 5.70 34.91
C ALA A 189 -5.30 6.74 36.04
N SER A 190 -5.35 8.03 35.68
CA SER A 190 -5.51 9.12 36.66
C SER A 190 -6.87 9.08 37.37
N ASN A 191 -7.89 8.55 36.71
CA ASN A 191 -9.25 8.41 37.20
C ASN A 191 -9.96 7.29 36.43
N VAL A 192 -10.83 6.54 37.10
CA VAL A 192 -11.69 5.51 36.51
C VAL A 192 -13.10 5.72 36.99
N ARG A 193 -14.08 5.83 36.10
CA ARG A 193 -15.47 6.08 36.39
C ARG A 193 -16.03 5.14 37.46
N GLY A 194 -16.40 5.72 38.62
CA GLY A 194 -16.96 4.98 39.74
C GLY A 194 -16.03 3.89 40.31
N ASN A 195 -14.76 3.87 39.94
CA ASN A 195 -13.83 2.75 40.16
C ASN A 195 -14.40 1.40 39.67
N ASP A 196 -15.28 1.46 38.66
CA ASP A 196 -15.93 0.27 38.07
C ASP A 196 -14.98 -0.44 37.10
N THR A 197 -14.85 -1.75 37.28
CA THR A 197 -14.03 -2.63 36.45
C THR A 197 -14.46 -2.66 34.97
N ALA A 198 -15.71 -2.28 34.69
CA ALA A 198 -16.21 -2.11 33.30
C ALA A 198 -15.44 -1.03 32.53
N PHE A 199 -14.82 -0.06 33.24
CA PHE A 199 -14.07 1.06 32.66
C PHE A 199 -12.58 1.06 33.03
N LYS A 200 -12.03 -0.12 33.38
CA LYS A 200 -10.64 -0.27 33.80
C LYS A 200 -9.62 0.14 32.72
N PRO A 201 -8.41 0.59 33.08
CA PRO A 201 -7.38 0.97 32.13
C PRO A 201 -7.02 -0.12 31.13
N GLY A 202 -7.05 -1.40 31.52
CA GLY A 202 -6.72 -2.52 30.66
C GLY A 202 -7.66 -2.71 29.45
N ASN A 203 -8.83 -2.05 29.44
CA ASN A 203 -9.74 -2.09 28.28
C ASN A 203 -9.12 -1.47 27.02
N VAL A 204 -8.17 -0.55 27.18
CA VAL A 204 -7.54 0.14 26.02
C VAL A 204 -6.49 -0.70 25.29
N VAL A 205 -6.31 -1.97 25.67
CA VAL A 205 -5.37 -2.89 25.02
C VAL A 205 -5.98 -4.27 24.80
N ASP A 206 -7.30 -4.44 24.92
CA ASP A 206 -7.97 -5.73 24.81
C ASP A 206 -8.44 -6.08 23.37
N ALA A 207 -8.22 -5.19 22.41
CA ALA A 207 -8.61 -5.30 21.00
C ALA A 207 -10.12 -5.43 20.77
N LYS A 208 -10.91 -4.76 21.61
CA LYS A 208 -12.39 -4.77 21.53
C LYS A 208 -12.93 -3.35 21.44
N ASP A 209 -13.59 -3.04 20.36
CA ASP A 209 -14.17 -1.72 20.11
C ASP A 209 -15.30 -1.36 21.10
N GLU A 210 -15.95 -2.35 21.73
CA GLU A 210 -17.08 -2.14 22.64
C GLU A 210 -16.65 -1.76 24.06
N THR A 211 -15.44 -2.13 24.47
CA THR A 211 -14.86 -1.81 25.77
C THR A 211 -14.07 -0.51 25.69
N TYR A 212 -14.01 0.22 26.78
CA TYR A 212 -13.27 1.49 26.83
C TYR A 212 -12.94 1.90 28.26
N TRP A 213 -11.92 2.71 28.40
CA TRP A 213 -11.63 3.47 29.61
C TRP A 213 -12.32 4.83 29.55
N THR A 214 -12.83 5.31 30.70
CA THR A 214 -13.41 6.65 30.86
C THR A 214 -13.26 7.17 32.28
N THR A 215 -13.33 8.50 32.46
CA THR A 215 -13.28 9.18 33.73
C THR A 215 -14.66 9.32 34.37
N ASP A 216 -14.71 9.73 35.64
CA ASP A 216 -15.95 10.10 36.34
C ASP A 216 -16.69 11.21 35.60
N ASP A 217 -18.04 11.22 35.78
CA ASP A 217 -18.88 12.28 35.22
C ASP A 217 -18.43 13.66 35.70
N GLY A 218 -18.23 14.58 34.75
CA GLY A 218 -17.73 15.93 35.00
C GLY A 218 -16.20 16.07 34.98
N THR A 219 -15.45 14.97 34.96
CA THR A 219 -13.99 14.99 34.82
C THR A 219 -13.59 15.08 33.35
N LYS A 220 -13.27 16.28 32.89
CA LYS A 220 -13.03 16.60 31.47
C LYS A 220 -11.67 16.17 30.97
N GLU A 221 -10.72 15.93 31.86
CA GLU A 221 -9.35 15.53 31.52
C GLU A 221 -8.97 14.27 32.29
N GLY A 222 -8.28 13.37 31.62
CA GLY A 222 -7.74 12.17 32.22
C GLY A 222 -6.50 11.69 31.50
N SER A 223 -5.73 10.83 32.17
CA SER A 223 -4.53 10.27 31.56
C SER A 223 -4.40 8.79 31.82
N LEU A 224 -3.75 8.12 30.87
CA LEU A 224 -3.27 6.75 30.98
C LEU A 224 -1.75 6.77 30.98
N THR A 225 -1.13 5.99 31.87
CA THR A 225 0.32 5.80 31.93
C THR A 225 0.64 4.32 31.70
N ILE A 226 1.34 4.03 30.62
CA ILE A 226 1.87 2.73 30.28
C ILE A 226 3.27 2.62 30.87
N LYS A 227 3.58 1.55 31.58
CA LYS A 227 4.88 1.35 32.26
C LYS A 227 5.44 -0.02 31.93
N TRP A 228 6.74 -0.08 31.71
CA TRP A 228 7.52 -1.31 31.45
C TRP A 228 8.65 -1.45 32.46
N ASP A 229 8.97 -2.70 32.80
CA ASP A 229 10.11 -3.02 33.69
C ASP A 229 11.47 -2.62 33.08
N LYS A 230 11.54 -2.57 31.75
CA LYS A 230 12.74 -2.15 31.00
C LYS A 230 12.35 -1.16 29.92
N ALA A 231 13.25 -0.25 29.61
CA ALA A 231 13.03 0.72 28.55
C ALA A 231 12.69 0.01 27.21
N LYS A 232 11.64 0.51 26.55
CA LYS A 232 11.22 0.08 25.20
C LYS A 232 11.54 1.16 24.20
N LYS A 233 12.05 0.76 23.02
CA LYS A 233 12.29 1.67 21.91
C LYS A 233 11.07 1.68 21.01
N PHE A 234 10.53 2.87 20.73
CA PHE A 234 9.36 3.08 19.89
C PHE A 234 9.41 4.44 19.19
N ASP A 235 8.59 4.62 18.19
CA ASP A 235 8.47 5.86 17.40
C ASP A 235 7.04 6.13 16.91
N VAL A 236 6.06 5.27 17.27
CA VAL A 236 4.65 5.46 16.95
C VAL A 236 3.79 5.22 18.20
N VAL A 237 2.87 6.17 18.46
CA VAL A 237 1.81 6.01 19.46
C VAL A 237 0.44 6.13 18.77
N SER A 238 -0.43 5.15 18.97
CA SER A 238 -1.83 5.17 18.52
C SER A 238 -2.77 5.49 19.68
N ILE A 239 -3.77 6.31 19.40
CA ILE A 239 -4.84 6.67 20.34
C ILE A 239 -6.17 6.56 19.59
N GLU A 240 -7.16 5.85 20.15
CA GLU A 240 -8.48 5.64 19.54
C GLU A 240 -9.58 5.96 20.55
N GLU A 241 -10.51 6.84 20.14
CA GLU A 241 -11.71 7.09 20.94
C GLU A 241 -12.69 5.92 20.83
N ALA A 242 -13.50 5.69 21.86
CA ALA A 242 -14.68 4.85 21.76
C ALA A 242 -15.67 5.51 20.79
N ILE A 243 -15.37 5.45 19.50
CA ILE A 243 -15.98 6.26 18.44
C ILE A 243 -17.50 6.01 18.31
N GLN A 244 -17.96 4.84 18.70
CA GLN A 244 -19.39 4.49 18.78
C GLN A 244 -20.17 5.36 19.80
N LYS A 245 -19.45 5.97 20.75
CA LYS A 245 -19.99 6.96 21.71
C LYS A 245 -19.85 8.40 21.19
N GLY A 246 -19.34 8.57 19.99
CA GLY A 246 -19.09 9.83 19.30
C GLY A 246 -17.70 10.40 19.56
N GLN A 247 -17.19 11.17 18.60
CA GLN A 247 -15.94 11.91 18.73
C GLN A 247 -16.11 13.05 19.75
N ARG A 248 -15.20 13.17 20.72
CA ARG A 248 -15.35 14.07 21.85
C ARG A 248 -14.05 14.70 22.35
N ILE A 249 -12.88 14.09 22.07
CA ILE A 249 -11.58 14.60 22.51
C ILE A 249 -11.21 15.81 21.65
N ASN A 250 -10.88 16.91 22.32
CA ASN A 250 -10.43 18.16 21.69
C ASN A 250 -9.05 18.64 22.16
N SER A 251 -8.38 17.85 22.99
CA SER A 251 -6.97 18.02 23.31
C SER A 251 -6.33 16.67 23.67
N TYR A 252 -5.11 16.47 23.22
CA TYR A 252 -4.29 15.34 23.65
C TYR A 252 -2.85 15.76 23.84
N LYS A 253 -2.13 15.05 24.70
CA LYS A 253 -0.69 15.17 24.94
C LYS A 253 -0.08 13.80 25.13
N VAL A 254 0.99 13.51 24.42
CA VAL A 254 1.80 12.31 24.57
C VAL A 254 3.15 12.69 25.15
N GLU A 255 3.52 12.07 26.26
CA GLU A 255 4.76 12.29 27.00
C GLU A 255 5.44 10.96 27.29
N TYR A 256 6.76 10.97 27.47
CA TYR A 256 7.53 9.80 27.86
C TYR A 256 8.55 10.13 28.96
N LYS A 257 9.01 9.07 29.64
CA LYS A 257 10.17 9.10 30.54
C LYS A 257 11.18 8.05 30.11
N ALA A 258 12.43 8.46 29.96
CA ALA A 258 13.53 7.54 29.61
C ALA A 258 13.85 6.55 30.75
N SER A 259 13.66 6.97 32.00
CA SER A 259 13.75 6.17 33.22
C SER A 259 12.76 6.68 34.26
N ASP A 260 12.53 5.92 35.31
CA ASP A 260 11.56 6.30 36.37
C ASP A 260 11.90 7.63 37.05
N ASP A 261 13.17 7.93 37.19
CA ASP A 261 13.66 9.17 37.81
C ASP A 261 13.74 10.37 36.81
N ALA A 262 13.57 10.09 35.51
CA ALA A 262 13.63 11.12 34.48
C ALA A 262 12.42 12.05 34.52
N GLN A 263 12.58 13.28 34.01
CA GLN A 263 11.46 14.20 33.82
C GLN A 263 10.63 13.79 32.59
N TRP A 264 9.32 14.09 32.63
CA TRP A 264 8.44 13.91 31.48
C TRP A 264 8.89 14.79 30.31
N GLN A 265 9.06 14.17 29.15
CA GLN A 265 9.37 14.84 27.89
C GLN A 265 8.15 14.72 26.96
N THR A 266 7.80 15.83 26.32
CA THR A 266 6.65 15.84 25.39
C THR A 266 7.06 15.33 24.03
N LEU A 267 6.38 14.31 23.53
CA LEU A 267 6.48 13.83 22.14
C LEU A 267 5.60 14.67 21.21
N LYS A 268 4.34 14.87 21.59
CA LYS A 268 3.36 15.58 20.76
C LYS A 268 2.22 16.14 21.59
N ASN A 269 1.72 17.31 21.17
CA ASN A 269 0.43 17.87 21.59
C ASN A 269 -0.45 18.01 20.36
N GLY A 270 -1.76 17.89 20.53
CA GLY A 270 -2.73 18.11 19.46
C GLY A 270 -4.15 18.28 19.99
N LYS A 271 -5.10 18.37 19.08
CA LYS A 271 -6.50 18.61 19.45
C LYS A 271 -7.36 17.38 19.30
N THR A 272 -7.52 16.82 18.11
CA THR A 272 -8.49 15.75 17.86
C THR A 272 -7.84 14.37 17.91
N VAL A 273 -8.60 13.38 18.34
CA VAL A 273 -8.26 11.96 18.29
C VAL A 273 -9.16 11.25 17.28
N GLY A 274 -10.44 11.08 17.56
CA GLY A 274 -11.40 10.42 16.68
C GLY A 274 -11.22 8.91 16.60
N ALA A 275 -11.52 8.34 15.43
CA ALA A 275 -11.40 6.91 15.20
C ALA A 275 -9.95 6.42 15.34
N LYS A 276 -8.98 7.24 14.91
CA LYS A 276 -7.54 6.94 15.08
C LYS A 276 -6.69 8.20 15.01
N ARG A 277 -5.83 8.37 16.00
CA ARG A 277 -4.72 9.31 16.00
C ARG A 277 -3.42 8.52 16.03
N LEU A 278 -2.54 8.78 15.05
CA LEU A 278 -1.19 8.26 15.04
C LEU A 278 -0.19 9.40 15.29
N VAL A 279 0.61 9.24 16.32
CA VAL A 279 1.72 10.15 16.63
C VAL A 279 3.00 9.44 16.22
N ARG A 280 3.65 9.93 15.16
CA ARG A 280 4.93 9.44 14.67
C ARG A 280 6.03 10.41 15.08
N THR A 281 7.11 9.90 15.65
CA THR A 281 8.23 10.68 16.17
C THR A 281 9.57 10.12 15.72
N ALA A 282 10.65 10.81 16.03
CA ALA A 282 11.96 10.17 16.07
C ALA A 282 11.94 9.04 17.12
N PRO A 283 12.69 7.94 16.93
CA PRO A 283 12.76 6.86 17.90
C PRO A 283 13.19 7.36 19.29
N VAL A 284 12.48 6.91 20.30
CA VAL A 284 12.81 7.17 21.71
C VAL A 284 12.84 5.88 22.51
N SER A 285 13.69 5.83 23.54
CA SER A 285 13.73 4.73 24.51
C SER A 285 13.12 5.20 25.83
N ALA A 286 12.11 4.50 26.33
CA ALA A 286 11.39 4.92 27.52
C ALA A 286 10.92 3.76 28.40
N THR A 287 10.89 3.98 29.72
CA THR A 287 10.23 3.07 30.69
C THR A 287 8.76 3.41 30.88
N GLN A 288 8.33 4.64 30.49
CA GLN A 288 6.95 5.07 30.65
C GLN A 288 6.47 5.95 29.48
N VAL A 289 5.21 5.75 29.06
CA VAL A 289 4.49 6.65 28.15
C VAL A 289 3.19 7.10 28.82
N LYS A 290 2.93 8.40 28.81
CA LYS A 290 1.70 8.97 29.34
C LYS A 290 0.91 9.66 28.24
N ILE A 291 -0.36 9.28 28.12
CA ILE A 291 -1.33 9.87 27.19
C ILE A 291 -2.37 10.63 28.03
N THR A 292 -2.39 11.94 27.89
CA THR A 292 -3.39 12.82 28.53
C THR A 292 -4.39 13.26 27.46
N VAL A 293 -5.68 13.17 27.75
CA VAL A 293 -6.76 13.55 26.82
C VAL A 293 -7.77 14.43 27.53
N GLY A 294 -8.28 15.43 26.81
CA GLY A 294 -9.26 16.38 27.33
C GLY A 294 -10.46 16.55 26.39
N THR A 295 -11.58 16.98 26.95
CA THR A 295 -12.87 17.18 26.25
C THR A 295 -13.47 18.54 26.60
N SER A 296 -14.42 19.00 25.76
CA SER A 296 -15.24 20.17 26.02
C SER A 296 -16.23 19.94 27.18
N ASP A 297 -16.84 21.01 27.65
CA ASP A 297 -17.84 21.02 28.73
C ASP A 297 -18.97 20.01 28.48
N GLY A 298 -19.37 19.30 29.54
CA GLY A 298 -20.43 18.31 29.49
C GLY A 298 -20.06 16.97 28.87
N LYS A 299 -18.76 16.76 28.49
CA LYS A 299 -18.25 15.51 27.98
C LYS A 299 -17.17 14.96 28.89
N VAL A 300 -16.91 13.65 28.80
CA VAL A 300 -15.79 12.97 29.46
C VAL A 300 -14.98 12.20 28.40
N PRO A 301 -13.65 12.06 28.55
CA PRO A 301 -12.84 11.29 27.62
C PRO A 301 -13.19 9.80 27.66
N MET A 302 -13.21 9.16 26.50
CA MET A 302 -13.45 7.72 26.36
C MET A 302 -12.48 7.17 25.32
N LEU A 303 -11.56 6.29 25.74
CA LEU A 303 -10.61 5.63 24.86
C LEU A 303 -10.93 4.14 24.76
N SER A 304 -11.07 3.64 23.53
CA SER A 304 -11.25 2.20 23.25
C SER A 304 -9.91 1.47 23.11
N GLU A 305 -8.91 2.11 22.46
CA GLU A 305 -7.63 1.45 22.25
C GLU A 305 -6.47 2.46 22.32
N VAL A 306 -5.33 2.00 22.82
CA VAL A 306 -4.04 2.67 22.72
C VAL A 306 -2.97 1.68 22.28
N GLY A 307 -1.98 2.18 21.54
CA GLY A 307 -0.87 1.37 21.10
C GLY A 307 0.44 2.12 21.13
N VAL A 308 1.52 1.39 21.38
CA VAL A 308 2.90 1.87 21.27
C VAL A 308 3.64 0.91 20.36
N TYR A 309 4.25 1.44 19.30
CA TYR A 309 4.81 0.62 18.24
C TYR A 309 6.19 1.11 17.84
N LYS A 310 6.95 0.20 17.27
CA LYS A 310 8.15 0.49 16.53
C LYS A 310 7.84 0.40 15.04
N ALA A 311 7.96 1.52 14.34
CA ALA A 311 7.73 1.56 12.92
C ALA A 311 8.70 0.64 12.16
N SER A 312 8.21 -0.01 11.10
CA SER A 312 9.08 -0.59 10.08
C SER A 312 9.93 0.50 9.43
N GLU A 313 11.07 0.13 8.84
CA GLU A 313 12.02 1.09 8.26
C GLU A 313 11.35 2.10 7.30
N GLY A 314 10.48 1.60 6.41
CA GLY A 314 9.78 2.45 5.44
C GLY A 314 8.75 3.39 6.07
N PHE A 315 8.36 3.17 7.33
CA PHE A 315 7.36 3.94 8.06
C PHE A 315 7.94 4.84 9.15
N GLN A 316 9.25 4.77 9.40
CA GLN A 316 9.93 5.70 10.30
C GLN A 316 9.78 7.14 9.79
N LEU A 317 9.83 8.09 10.72
CA LEU A 317 9.81 9.52 10.37
C LEU A 317 11.03 9.82 9.48
N ALA A 318 10.80 10.32 8.28
CA ALA A 318 11.87 10.66 7.36
C ALA A 318 12.80 11.69 8.02
N GLY A 319 14.10 11.42 7.90
CA GLY A 319 15.12 12.31 8.46
C GLY A 319 15.22 12.33 9.98
N ALA A 320 14.66 11.34 10.69
CA ALA A 320 14.88 11.22 12.13
C ALA A 320 16.38 11.02 12.43
N ALA A 321 16.91 11.81 13.37
CA ALA A 321 18.30 11.64 13.79
C ALA A 321 18.48 10.36 14.62
N PRO A 322 19.55 9.58 14.41
CA PRO A 322 19.97 8.56 15.35
C PRO A 322 20.13 9.10 16.77
N GLU A 323 19.74 8.30 17.77
CA GLU A 323 19.86 8.67 19.16
C GLU A 323 21.33 8.90 19.55
N GLY A 324 21.61 10.07 20.12
CA GLY A 324 22.96 10.49 20.54
C GLY A 324 23.70 11.39 19.54
N MET A 325 23.09 11.70 18.38
CA MET A 325 23.61 12.77 17.54
C MET A 325 23.20 14.15 18.05
N ASP A 326 24.10 15.12 17.93
CA ASP A 326 23.75 16.52 18.11
C ASP A 326 22.86 16.97 16.96
N THR A 327 21.68 17.51 17.25
CA THR A 327 20.70 17.96 16.26
C THR A 327 20.51 19.46 16.34
N THR A 328 20.51 20.14 15.20
CA THR A 328 20.28 21.58 15.11
C THR A 328 19.21 21.85 14.06
N SER A 329 18.11 22.46 14.47
CA SER A 329 17.06 22.90 13.53
C SER A 329 17.52 24.12 12.75
N VAL A 330 17.10 24.22 11.49
CA VAL A 330 17.50 25.30 10.58
C VAL A 330 17.13 26.71 11.09
N ASN A 331 16.16 26.84 11.99
CA ASN A 331 15.77 28.10 12.61
C ASN A 331 16.62 28.51 13.84
N GLU A 332 17.63 27.73 14.22
CA GLU A 332 18.54 28.05 15.30
C GLU A 332 19.63 29.01 14.84
N THR A 333 19.33 30.32 14.94
CA THR A 333 20.17 31.40 14.43
C THR A 333 21.50 31.58 15.15
N SER A 334 21.70 30.93 16.29
CA SER A 334 22.99 30.89 17.00
C SER A 334 24.03 30.05 16.26
N LYS A 335 23.57 29.07 15.44
CA LYS A 335 24.42 28.15 14.69
C LYS A 335 24.31 28.32 13.18
N PHE A 336 23.11 28.59 12.66
CA PHE A 336 22.87 28.90 11.25
C PHE A 336 22.88 30.39 11.00
N THR A 337 23.71 30.84 10.06
CA THR A 337 23.77 32.26 9.63
C THR A 337 23.53 32.32 8.13
N PHE A 338 22.41 32.92 7.72
CA PHE A 338 22.01 33.05 6.33
C PHE A 338 22.49 34.37 5.72
N SER A 339 22.85 34.37 4.42
CA SER A 339 23.10 35.58 3.66
C SER A 339 21.87 36.51 3.69
N SER A 340 22.08 37.79 3.63
CA SER A 340 21.07 38.84 3.87
C SER A 340 19.91 38.84 2.86
N THR A 341 19.98 38.10 1.77
CA THR A 341 18.97 38.06 0.70
C THR A 341 18.73 36.63 0.21
N GLY A 342 17.46 36.31 -0.09
CA GLY A 342 17.06 35.14 -0.88
C GLY A 342 16.61 33.91 -0.09
N TRP A 343 16.73 33.88 1.23
CA TRP A 343 16.27 32.77 2.06
C TRP A 343 14.87 33.01 2.63
N ASN A 344 14.01 32.00 2.51
CA ASN A 344 12.61 32.04 2.89
C ASN A 344 12.32 30.97 3.93
N PRO A 345 12.07 31.31 5.19
CA PRO A 345 11.62 30.35 6.20
C PRO A 345 10.23 29.80 5.84
N GLN A 346 10.02 28.51 6.05
CA GLN A 346 8.76 27.81 5.84
C GLN A 346 8.50 26.85 6.98
N THR A 347 7.26 26.76 7.42
CA THR A 347 6.84 25.83 8.47
C THR A 347 5.85 24.79 7.92
N GLY A 348 5.88 23.58 8.48
CA GLY A 348 4.96 22.51 8.11
C GLY A 348 5.32 21.19 8.78
N SER A 349 4.34 20.37 9.10
CA SER A 349 4.54 19.08 9.78
C SER A 349 5.35 18.06 8.95
N GLN A 350 5.45 18.29 7.64
CA GLN A 350 6.24 17.46 6.73
C GLN A 350 7.75 17.66 6.87
N TYR A 351 8.20 18.74 7.51
CA TYR A 351 9.61 19.07 7.68
C TYR A 351 10.14 18.59 9.03
N ILE A 352 11.45 18.34 9.12
CA ILE A 352 12.12 18.03 10.38
C ILE A 352 11.89 19.18 11.36
N ASN A 353 11.42 18.85 12.56
CA ASN A 353 11.05 19.83 13.60
C ASN A 353 10.06 20.91 13.11
N GLY A 354 9.30 20.62 12.05
CA GLY A 354 8.34 21.55 11.47
C GLY A 354 8.96 22.74 10.73
N GLN A 355 10.26 22.72 10.42
CA GLN A 355 11.02 23.84 9.90
C GLN A 355 11.74 23.51 8.59
N ASN A 356 11.68 24.42 7.64
CA ASN A 356 12.49 24.42 6.42
C ASN A 356 12.88 25.85 6.08
N THR A 357 14.06 26.05 5.51
CA THR A 357 14.49 27.34 4.96
C THR A 357 15.04 27.10 3.58
N TRP A 358 14.51 27.80 2.58
CA TRP A 358 14.86 27.57 1.18
C TRP A 358 15.23 28.87 0.45
N SER A 359 16.03 28.72 -0.61
CA SER A 359 16.37 29.80 -1.54
C SER A 359 16.30 29.31 -2.98
N ASN A 360 15.88 30.17 -3.91
CA ASN A 360 15.98 29.99 -5.36
C ASN A 360 16.86 31.09 -6.00
N LYS A 361 17.82 31.56 -5.28
CA LYS A 361 18.77 32.60 -5.76
C LYS A 361 20.17 31.98 -5.85
N ALA A 362 20.77 32.07 -7.02
CA ALA A 362 22.19 31.78 -7.18
C ALA A 362 23.01 32.66 -6.21
N ASP A 363 24.10 32.11 -5.71
CA ASP A 363 25.02 32.73 -4.74
C ASP A 363 24.42 32.98 -3.34
N ALA A 364 23.14 32.63 -3.11
CA ALA A 364 22.61 32.62 -1.74
C ALA A 364 23.36 31.56 -0.92
N TYR A 365 23.80 31.91 0.27
CA TYR A 365 24.56 31.01 1.11
C TYR A 365 24.08 31.05 2.56
N PHE A 366 24.42 29.99 3.30
CA PHE A 366 24.43 30.00 4.76
C PHE A 366 25.73 29.38 5.26
N THR A 367 26.05 29.70 6.53
CA THR A 367 27.10 29.03 7.29
C THR A 367 26.48 28.34 8.50
N TYR A 368 27.03 27.19 8.85
CA TYR A 368 26.67 26.43 10.04
C TYR A 368 27.91 26.06 10.82
N LYS A 369 27.97 26.46 12.14
CA LYS A 369 29.06 26.13 13.02
C LYS A 369 28.75 24.96 13.92
N PHE A 370 29.66 24.00 13.99
CA PHE A 370 29.52 22.79 14.77
C PHE A 370 30.85 22.29 15.32
N SER A 371 30.80 21.44 16.35
CA SER A 371 31.98 20.71 16.86
C SER A 371 31.65 19.20 16.73
N GLY A 372 32.59 18.42 16.26
CA GLY A 372 32.42 16.97 16.08
C GLY A 372 33.21 16.42 14.90
N THR A 373 32.96 15.16 14.61
CA THR A 373 33.77 14.37 13.66
C THR A 373 33.06 14.07 12.35
N LYS A 374 31.77 14.39 12.22
CA LYS A 374 30.98 14.18 10.99
C LYS A 374 29.72 15.02 11.02
N VAL A 375 29.34 15.60 9.88
CA VAL A 375 28.13 16.41 9.75
C VAL A 375 27.25 15.92 8.61
N TYR A 376 25.95 15.93 8.82
CA TYR A 376 24.90 15.66 7.84
C TYR A 376 24.01 16.89 7.69
N LEU A 377 23.69 17.27 6.45
CA LEU A 377 22.61 18.22 6.19
C LEU A 377 21.37 17.47 5.75
N MET A 378 20.27 17.79 6.37
CA MET A 378 18.94 17.29 6.04
C MET A 378 18.14 18.38 5.37
N GLY A 379 17.39 18.03 4.33
CA GLY A 379 16.64 19.02 3.56
C GLY A 379 15.61 18.41 2.64
N THR A 380 15.08 19.23 1.75
CA THR A 380 14.07 18.83 0.77
C THR A 380 14.74 18.55 -0.58
N THR A 381 14.31 17.48 -1.25
CA THR A 381 14.56 17.24 -2.67
C THR A 381 13.27 17.42 -3.48
N ASP A 382 13.34 17.93 -4.73
CA ASP A 382 12.16 18.29 -5.52
C ASP A 382 12.51 18.41 -7.01
N PRO A 383 11.56 18.23 -7.96
CA PRO A 383 11.81 18.48 -9.39
C PRO A 383 12.22 19.93 -9.71
N GLY A 384 11.85 20.89 -8.89
CA GLY A 384 12.24 22.30 -9.02
C GLY A 384 13.56 22.66 -8.33
N HIS A 385 14.24 21.69 -7.70
CA HIS A 385 15.48 21.93 -6.97
C HIS A 385 16.72 21.82 -7.88
N GLY A 386 17.86 22.31 -7.40
CA GLY A 386 19.10 22.43 -8.15
C GLY A 386 20.34 22.03 -7.36
N GLN A 387 21.46 22.64 -7.75
CA GLN A 387 22.78 22.33 -7.22
C GLN A 387 23.27 23.38 -6.23
N ALA A 388 24.08 22.93 -5.27
CA ALA A 388 24.80 23.80 -4.33
C ALA A 388 26.22 23.27 -4.09
N ASP A 389 27.14 24.18 -3.88
CA ASP A 389 28.52 23.85 -3.45
C ASP A 389 28.57 23.86 -1.91
N VAL A 390 29.14 22.80 -1.35
CA VAL A 390 29.35 22.64 0.08
C VAL A 390 30.82 22.77 0.40
N TYR A 391 31.13 23.63 1.35
CA TYR A 391 32.47 23.88 1.87
C TYR A 391 32.53 23.49 3.34
N ILE A 392 33.65 22.93 3.78
CA ILE A 392 34.00 22.74 5.17
C ILE A 392 35.34 23.46 5.40
N ASP A 393 35.38 24.37 6.40
CA ASP A 393 36.53 25.17 6.75
C ASP A 393 37.14 25.90 5.52
N ASP A 394 36.24 26.48 4.69
CA ASP A 394 36.51 27.17 3.44
C ASP A 394 37.04 26.31 2.26
N GLU A 395 37.21 25.01 2.43
CA GLU A 395 37.53 24.09 1.35
C GLU A 395 36.26 23.52 0.69
N LEU A 396 36.19 23.55 -0.65
CA LEU A 396 35.09 22.93 -1.41
C LEU A 396 35.20 21.41 -1.29
N VAL A 397 34.21 20.78 -0.62
CA VAL A 397 34.19 19.33 -0.43
C VAL A 397 33.31 18.61 -1.41
N GLU A 398 32.17 19.21 -1.82
CA GLU A 398 31.23 18.58 -2.74
C GLU A 398 30.33 19.61 -3.45
N THR A 399 29.90 19.27 -4.66
CA THR A 399 28.73 19.91 -5.30
C THR A 399 27.54 18.95 -5.20
N ILE A 400 26.58 19.25 -4.33
CA ILE A 400 25.37 18.47 -4.16
C ILE A 400 24.32 18.82 -5.21
N ASN A 401 23.46 17.84 -5.53
CA ASN A 401 22.28 18.06 -6.36
C ASN A 401 21.02 17.60 -5.61
N THR A 402 20.11 18.52 -5.33
CA THR A 402 18.86 18.24 -4.63
C THR A 402 17.67 18.09 -5.57
N HIS A 403 17.91 18.07 -6.91
CA HIS A 403 16.89 17.71 -7.89
C HIS A 403 16.51 16.23 -7.75
N ALA A 404 15.22 15.93 -7.75
CA ALA A 404 14.66 14.58 -7.74
C ALA A 404 13.37 14.56 -8.55
N GLU A 405 12.98 13.38 -9.07
CA GLU A 405 11.74 13.23 -9.86
C GLU A 405 10.48 13.54 -9.05
N SER A 406 10.53 13.43 -7.71
CA SER A 406 9.43 13.73 -6.81
C SER A 406 9.92 14.42 -5.54
N ARG A 407 9.05 15.23 -4.92
CA ARG A 407 9.37 15.91 -3.67
C ARG A 407 9.53 14.93 -2.52
N SER A 408 10.62 15.08 -1.75
CA SER A 408 10.84 14.39 -0.49
C SER A 408 11.39 15.38 0.53
N THR A 409 10.85 15.38 1.74
CA THR A 409 11.33 16.16 2.89
C THR A 409 12.13 15.28 3.83
N GLY A 410 12.97 15.86 4.68
CA GLY A 410 13.82 15.10 5.59
C GLY A 410 14.87 14.23 4.87
N ALA A 411 15.21 14.55 3.64
CA ALA A 411 16.22 13.82 2.88
C ALA A 411 17.63 14.21 3.36
N LYS A 412 18.54 13.23 3.43
CA LYS A 412 19.96 13.50 3.60
C LYS A 412 20.49 14.12 2.29
N ILE A 413 20.75 15.43 2.28
CA ILE A 413 21.21 16.16 1.10
C ILE A 413 22.74 16.31 1.05
N PHE A 414 23.40 16.11 2.18
CA PHE A 414 24.87 16.11 2.27
C PHE A 414 25.35 15.27 3.47
N GLU A 415 26.50 14.65 3.32
CA GLU A 415 27.23 13.93 4.37
C GLU A 415 28.73 14.22 4.19
N SER A 416 29.40 14.70 5.26
CA SER A 416 30.85 14.91 5.19
C SER A 416 31.62 13.58 5.23
N GLU A 417 32.85 13.59 4.75
CA GLU A 417 33.85 12.60 5.19
C GLU A 417 34.07 12.73 6.72
N ASP A 418 34.81 11.80 7.31
CA ASP A 418 35.20 11.89 8.70
C ASP A 418 36.17 13.06 8.92
N LEU A 419 35.87 13.88 9.93
CA LEU A 419 36.58 15.11 10.25
C LEU A 419 37.40 14.92 11.55
N GLU A 420 38.34 15.85 11.80
CA GLU A 420 38.98 15.97 13.12
C GLU A 420 37.97 16.38 14.19
N ASP A 421 38.14 15.89 15.40
CA ASP A 421 37.27 16.28 16.54
C ASP A 421 37.60 17.70 17.05
N LYS A 422 37.05 18.70 16.35
CA LYS A 422 37.22 20.13 16.65
C LYS A 422 36.00 20.95 16.18
N GLU A 423 36.06 22.26 16.35
CA GLU A 423 35.08 23.19 15.75
C GLU A 423 35.31 23.30 14.23
N HIS A 424 34.23 23.24 13.48
CA HIS A 424 34.20 23.37 12.02
C HIS A 424 33.14 24.39 11.60
N THR A 425 33.30 24.90 10.38
CA THR A 425 32.31 25.76 9.73
C THR A 425 31.92 25.10 8.40
N LEU A 426 30.67 24.68 8.27
CA LEU A 426 30.08 24.30 6.99
C LEU A 426 29.49 25.54 6.33
N LYS A 427 29.74 25.71 5.01
CA LYS A 427 29.10 26.73 4.18
C LYS A 427 28.46 26.05 2.98
N LEU A 428 27.18 26.35 2.70
CA LEU A 428 26.50 25.92 1.49
C LEU A 428 26.18 27.13 0.62
N VAL A 429 26.49 27.05 -0.68
CA VAL A 429 26.28 28.12 -1.66
C VAL A 429 25.45 27.59 -2.82
N ALA A 430 24.26 28.16 -3.06
CA ALA A 430 23.42 27.81 -4.19
C ALA A 430 24.09 28.16 -5.54
N LYS A 431 24.23 27.20 -6.45
CA LYS A 431 24.87 27.40 -7.77
C LYS A 431 23.93 27.93 -8.83
N THR A 432 22.64 27.70 -8.68
CA THR A 432 21.64 27.99 -9.71
C THR A 432 20.46 28.78 -9.12
N ASN A 433 19.60 29.28 -9.98
CA ASN A 433 18.33 29.86 -9.57
C ASN A 433 17.22 28.83 -9.34
N ALA A 434 17.56 27.53 -9.29
CA ALA A 434 16.68 26.49 -8.81
C ALA A 434 16.70 26.42 -7.28
N ALA A 435 15.63 25.91 -6.66
CA ALA A 435 15.50 25.92 -5.22
C ALA A 435 16.50 24.98 -4.53
N ILE A 436 16.93 25.36 -3.33
CA ILE A 436 17.64 24.53 -2.35
C ILE A 436 16.90 24.70 -1.02
N GLY A 437 16.49 23.62 -0.37
CA GLY A 437 15.82 23.63 0.94
C GLY A 437 16.62 22.85 1.99
N VAL A 438 16.78 23.46 3.18
CA VAL A 438 17.49 22.87 4.33
C VAL A 438 16.56 22.86 5.53
N GLU A 439 16.55 21.76 6.27
CA GLU A 439 15.66 21.54 7.42
C GLU A 439 16.42 21.44 8.75
N ALA A 440 17.54 20.71 8.76
CA ALA A 440 18.35 20.49 9.95
C ALA A 440 19.79 20.13 9.62
N ALA A 441 20.66 20.20 10.62
CA ALA A 441 21.98 19.60 10.62
C ALA A 441 22.12 18.60 11.76
N TYR A 442 22.78 17.47 11.51
CA TYR A 442 23.11 16.44 12.50
C TYR A 442 24.60 16.25 12.58
N VAL A 443 25.13 16.09 13.78
CA VAL A 443 26.58 16.01 14.01
C VAL A 443 26.90 14.83 14.92
N ILE A 444 27.91 14.05 14.54
CA ILE A 444 28.55 13.09 15.43
C ILE A 444 29.57 13.84 16.29
N ASN A 445 29.23 14.00 17.57
CA ASN A 445 30.05 14.70 18.57
C ASN A 445 30.18 13.85 19.84
N ASN A 446 30.89 12.74 19.71
CA ASN A 446 31.04 11.77 20.82
C ASN A 446 32.51 11.46 21.16
N GLY A 447 33.42 12.40 20.88
CA GLY A 447 34.83 12.28 21.16
C GLY A 447 35.56 11.28 20.27
N GLY A 448 35.12 11.16 19.03
CA GLY A 448 35.72 10.29 18.00
C GLY A 448 35.43 8.81 18.16
N VAL A 449 34.47 8.44 19.03
CA VAL A 449 34.02 7.04 19.13
C VAL A 449 33.30 6.61 17.86
N GLY A 450 32.55 7.52 17.26
CA GLY A 450 31.84 7.25 16.00
C GLY A 450 30.47 6.58 16.19
N MET A 451 29.89 6.22 15.06
CA MET A 451 28.59 5.63 14.87
C MET A 451 28.73 4.27 14.20
N ILE A 452 27.99 3.25 14.64
CA ILE A 452 27.98 1.89 14.09
C ILE A 452 26.67 1.64 13.36
N GLU A 453 26.74 1.07 12.16
CA GLU A 453 25.57 0.78 11.35
C GLU A 453 25.78 -0.40 10.38
N LEU A 454 24.70 -0.98 9.89
CA LEU A 454 24.73 -1.94 8.78
C LEU A 454 24.98 -1.21 7.47
N GLU A 455 25.77 -1.80 6.57
CA GLU A 455 26.00 -1.23 5.25
C GLU A 455 24.72 -1.10 4.42
N ASN A 456 23.83 -2.06 4.52
CA ASN A 456 22.54 -2.06 3.82
C ASN A 456 21.38 -2.26 4.80
N SER A 457 20.25 -1.67 4.46
CA SER A 457 18.99 -1.82 5.20
C SER A 457 18.12 -2.98 4.72
N VAL A 458 18.47 -3.63 3.60
CA VAL A 458 17.73 -4.76 3.03
C VAL A 458 18.69 -5.85 2.59
N TYR A 459 18.41 -7.08 2.99
CA TYR A 459 19.13 -8.29 2.59
C TYR A 459 18.17 -9.39 2.14
N THR A 460 18.73 -10.36 1.41
CA THR A 460 18.04 -11.59 1.03
C THR A 460 18.96 -12.75 1.35
N MET A 461 18.41 -13.84 1.87
CA MET A 461 19.11 -15.08 2.14
C MET A 461 18.26 -16.30 1.79
N ASP A 462 18.87 -17.42 1.57
CA ASP A 462 18.16 -18.68 1.38
C ASP A 462 17.89 -19.38 2.71
N GLU A 463 16.90 -20.26 2.74
CA GLU A 463 16.70 -21.18 3.86
C GLU A 463 17.94 -22.05 4.10
N ASN A 464 18.12 -22.46 5.35
CA ASN A 464 19.23 -23.31 5.79
C ASN A 464 20.60 -22.73 5.37
N SER A 465 20.72 -21.41 5.46
CA SER A 465 21.93 -20.66 5.14
C SER A 465 22.31 -19.69 6.23
N SER A 466 23.44 -19.05 6.10
CA SER A 466 23.85 -17.91 6.93
C SER A 466 24.06 -16.67 6.07
N LEU A 467 23.74 -15.51 6.64
CA LEU A 467 23.96 -14.20 6.04
C LEU A 467 25.10 -13.50 6.74
N GLU A 468 26.09 -13.07 5.95
CA GLU A 468 27.11 -12.12 6.38
C GLU A 468 26.73 -10.72 5.92
N ALA A 469 26.94 -9.72 6.77
CA ALA A 469 26.77 -8.31 6.45
C ALA A 469 27.97 -7.51 6.93
N THR A 470 28.31 -6.46 6.19
CA THR A 470 29.31 -5.50 6.61
C THR A 470 28.69 -4.56 7.64
N ILE A 471 29.33 -4.48 8.80
CA ILE A 471 29.05 -3.47 9.81
C ILE A 471 30.09 -2.36 9.66
N LYS A 472 29.64 -1.13 9.47
CA LYS A 472 30.47 0.07 9.32
C LYS A 472 30.51 0.90 10.59
N ARG A 473 31.61 1.61 10.76
CA ARG A 473 31.82 2.59 11.82
C ARG A 473 32.28 3.89 11.17
N VAL A 474 31.53 4.94 11.33
CA VAL A 474 31.74 6.25 10.70
C VAL A 474 31.79 7.37 11.72
N GLY A 475 32.41 8.49 11.39
CA GLY A 475 32.55 9.63 12.30
C GLY A 475 33.51 9.36 13.45
N GLY A 476 34.51 8.49 13.24
CA GLY A 476 35.56 8.20 14.18
C GLY A 476 35.72 6.72 14.52
N THR A 477 36.96 6.36 14.86
CA THR A 477 37.33 4.96 15.17
C THR A 477 38.03 4.79 16.52
N LYS A 478 37.93 5.79 17.40
CA LYS A 478 38.64 5.82 18.68
C LYS A 478 38.03 4.88 19.71
N GLY A 479 38.83 3.97 20.23
CA GLY A 479 38.47 2.95 21.21
C GLY A 479 37.64 1.82 20.60
N THR A 480 37.33 0.81 21.36
CA THR A 480 36.51 -0.35 20.97
C THR A 480 35.04 0.01 21.05
N ILE A 481 34.26 -0.37 20.03
CA ILE A 481 32.80 -0.29 20.03
C ILE A 481 32.20 -1.70 19.89
N THR A 482 31.16 -1.97 20.66
CA THR A 482 30.40 -3.23 20.55
C THR A 482 28.93 -2.93 20.38
N ALA A 483 28.22 -3.82 19.66
CA ALA A 483 26.77 -3.84 19.62
C ALA A 483 26.29 -5.28 19.48
N LYS A 484 25.11 -5.56 20.01
CA LYS A 484 24.44 -6.84 19.86
C LYS A 484 23.55 -6.81 18.63
N ILE A 485 23.55 -7.87 17.84
CA ILE A 485 22.63 -8.03 16.72
C ILE A 485 21.45 -8.88 17.22
N GLN A 486 20.26 -8.30 17.21
CA GLN A 486 19.05 -8.96 17.66
C GLN A 486 18.10 -9.19 16.50
N PRO A 487 17.71 -10.45 16.23
CA PRO A 487 16.64 -10.75 15.29
C PRO A 487 15.28 -10.42 15.89
N ASN A 488 14.41 -9.80 15.08
CA ASN A 488 13.02 -9.53 15.44
C ASN A 488 12.13 -10.29 14.44
N PRO A 489 11.27 -11.23 14.92
CA PRO A 489 10.38 -11.98 14.06
C PRO A 489 9.46 -11.08 13.23
N GLY A 490 9.19 -11.52 11.99
CA GLY A 490 8.21 -10.95 11.08
C GLY A 490 7.19 -12.01 10.67
N SER A 491 7.10 -12.31 9.38
CA SER A 491 6.44 -13.54 8.91
C SER A 491 7.30 -14.78 9.13
N ALA A 492 8.61 -14.62 9.35
CA ALA A 492 9.48 -15.69 9.87
C ALA A 492 9.19 -15.90 11.36
N ILE A 493 9.14 -17.15 11.78
CA ILE A 493 8.87 -17.57 13.15
C ILE A 493 10.12 -18.14 13.83
N GLN A 494 10.03 -18.43 15.11
CA GLN A 494 11.17 -18.96 15.88
C GLN A 494 11.82 -20.21 15.26
N ASP A 495 11.03 -21.07 14.62
CA ASP A 495 11.51 -22.30 13.97
C ASP A 495 12.33 -22.03 12.68
N ASP A 496 12.24 -20.83 12.11
CA ASP A 496 13.06 -20.41 10.97
C ASP A 496 14.50 -20.10 11.36
N PHE A 497 14.77 -19.87 12.66
CA PHE A 497 16.07 -19.44 13.13
C PHE A 497 16.85 -20.56 13.80
N VAL A 498 18.18 -20.46 13.74
CA VAL A 498 19.05 -21.20 14.65
C VAL A 498 18.86 -20.61 16.05
N THR A 499 18.38 -21.39 16.99
CA THR A 499 18.16 -20.99 18.38
C THR A 499 19.43 -20.36 18.98
N GLU A 500 19.25 -19.19 19.65
CA GLU A 500 20.31 -18.46 20.35
C GLU A 500 21.27 -17.67 19.44
N PHE A 501 20.96 -17.45 18.16
CA PHE A 501 21.79 -16.62 17.30
C PHE A 501 21.54 -15.15 17.59
N SER A 502 22.32 -14.56 18.49
CA SER A 502 22.32 -13.12 18.80
C SER A 502 23.78 -12.67 18.98
N PRO A 503 24.54 -12.56 17.88
CA PRO A 503 25.96 -12.27 17.94
C PRO A 503 26.23 -10.85 18.42
N THR A 504 27.36 -10.67 19.12
CA THR A 504 27.92 -9.35 19.42
C THR A 504 28.97 -9.03 18.38
N VAL A 505 28.79 -7.90 17.68
CA VAL A 505 29.85 -7.35 16.83
C VAL A 505 30.78 -6.50 17.69
N THR A 506 32.09 -6.64 17.43
CA THR A 506 33.13 -5.83 18.07
C THR A 506 34.00 -5.25 16.97
N LEU A 507 34.11 -3.92 16.97
CA LEU A 507 35.09 -3.18 16.16
C LEU A 507 36.12 -2.57 17.12
N GLU A 508 37.34 -3.04 16.98
CA GLU A 508 38.45 -2.59 17.81
C GLU A 508 38.87 -1.13 17.50
N ASP A 509 39.76 -0.59 18.32
CA ASP A 509 40.33 0.73 18.09
C ASP A 509 40.94 0.83 16.69
N GLY A 510 40.61 1.88 15.95
CA GLY A 510 41.08 2.12 14.57
C GLY A 510 40.35 1.29 13.50
N VAL A 511 39.42 0.40 13.85
CA VAL A 511 38.67 -0.41 12.88
C VAL A 511 37.39 0.31 12.44
N SER A 512 37.25 0.51 11.11
CA SER A 512 36.11 1.21 10.49
C SER A 512 35.03 0.28 9.94
N GLU A 513 35.33 -1.00 9.68
CA GLU A 513 34.35 -1.95 9.18
C GLU A 513 34.72 -3.40 9.52
N LYS A 514 33.71 -4.27 9.54
CA LYS A 514 33.87 -5.70 9.78
C LYS A 514 32.73 -6.49 9.14
N ASN A 515 33.05 -7.58 8.46
CA ASN A 515 32.06 -8.56 8.03
C ASN A 515 31.70 -9.48 9.21
N VAL A 516 30.42 -9.62 9.45
CA VAL A 516 29.89 -10.37 10.57
C VAL A 516 28.70 -11.23 10.10
N LYS A 517 28.65 -12.48 10.55
CA LYS A 517 27.46 -13.30 10.39
C LYS A 517 26.33 -12.67 11.22
N VAL A 518 25.29 -12.16 10.53
CA VAL A 518 24.19 -11.41 11.16
C VAL A 518 22.90 -12.22 11.28
N ALA A 519 22.79 -13.31 10.53
CA ALA A 519 21.65 -14.23 10.61
C ALA A 519 22.08 -15.64 10.23
N GLU A 520 21.35 -16.60 10.76
CA GLU A 520 21.45 -18.02 10.40
C GLU A 520 20.07 -18.64 10.47
N THR A 521 19.64 -19.27 9.37
CA THR A 521 18.28 -19.81 9.24
C THR A 521 18.32 -21.33 9.12
N ARG A 522 17.18 -21.95 9.47
CA ARG A 522 16.90 -23.37 9.25
C ARG A 522 15.91 -23.52 8.11
N ARG A 523 15.85 -24.70 7.56
CA ARG A 523 14.76 -25.07 6.69
C ARG A 523 13.49 -25.28 7.52
N ASN A 524 12.43 -24.54 7.19
CA ASN A 524 11.13 -24.70 7.84
C ASN A 524 10.14 -25.33 6.87
N THR A 525 9.92 -26.63 7.02
CA THR A 525 8.99 -27.39 6.17
C THR A 525 7.52 -27.18 6.52
N ASN A 526 7.22 -26.42 7.57
CA ASN A 526 5.85 -26.13 8.01
C ASN A 526 5.31 -24.82 7.42
N LEU A 527 6.19 -24.00 6.87
CA LEU A 527 5.82 -22.73 6.24
C LEU A 527 6.22 -22.74 4.77
N THR A 528 5.41 -22.09 3.95
CA THR A 528 5.62 -21.96 2.52
C THR A 528 5.72 -20.49 2.13
N GLY A 529 6.59 -20.19 1.19
CA GLY A 529 6.82 -18.87 0.68
C GLY A 529 7.94 -18.10 1.35
N ASP A 530 8.30 -16.99 0.68
CA ASP A 530 9.30 -16.07 1.21
C ASP A 530 8.83 -15.52 2.56
N ARG A 531 9.69 -15.56 3.54
CA ARG A 531 9.43 -15.06 4.90
C ARG A 531 10.35 -13.90 5.22
N VAL A 532 9.89 -13.02 6.07
CA VAL A 532 10.60 -11.79 6.42
C VAL A 532 10.83 -11.71 7.92
N PHE A 533 11.99 -11.25 8.31
CA PHE A 533 12.33 -10.81 9.66
C PHE A 533 13.23 -9.56 9.57
N SER A 534 13.49 -8.93 10.68
CA SER A 534 14.49 -7.87 10.76
C SER A 534 15.56 -8.19 11.78
N ILE A 535 16.73 -7.60 11.59
CA ILE A 535 17.79 -7.55 12.59
C ILE A 535 17.97 -6.09 13.05
N GLU A 536 18.37 -5.94 14.30
CA GLU A 536 18.62 -4.63 14.90
C GLU A 536 19.91 -4.65 15.69
N LEU A 537 20.71 -3.57 15.58
CA LEU A 537 21.83 -3.31 16.45
C LEU A 537 21.31 -2.75 17.79
N THR A 538 21.69 -3.40 18.90
CA THR A 538 21.23 -3.06 20.24
C THR A 538 22.39 -3.14 21.25
N GLU A 539 22.16 -2.78 22.50
CA GLU A 539 23.10 -2.98 23.62
C GLU A 539 24.53 -2.47 23.30
N LYS A 540 24.62 -1.26 22.76
CA LYS A 540 25.89 -0.64 22.36
C LYS A 540 26.81 -0.31 23.54
N THR A 541 28.09 -0.47 23.35
CA THR A 541 29.13 -0.05 24.32
C THR A 541 30.28 0.60 23.55
N PRO A 542 30.81 1.75 24.00
CA PRO A 542 30.43 2.55 25.17
C PRO A 542 29.07 3.26 25.00
N GLU A 543 28.48 3.74 26.10
CA GLU A 543 27.17 4.41 26.07
C GLU A 543 27.09 5.58 25.07
N LYS A 544 28.17 6.34 24.91
CA LYS A 544 28.28 7.44 23.96
C LYS A 544 28.41 7.02 22.49
N ALA A 545 28.57 5.71 22.20
CA ALA A 545 28.51 5.20 20.85
C ALA A 545 27.11 5.46 20.25
N ILE A 546 27.00 5.66 18.95
CA ILE A 546 25.75 5.91 18.26
C ILE A 546 25.43 4.68 17.41
N ILE A 547 24.17 4.24 17.41
CA ILE A 547 23.65 3.32 16.39
C ILE A 547 23.11 4.18 15.26
N GLY A 548 23.61 3.99 14.05
CA GLY A 548 23.42 4.86 12.91
C GLY A 548 22.05 4.77 12.24
N PHE A 549 21.92 5.45 11.10
CA PHE A 549 20.69 5.46 10.31
C PHE A 549 20.26 4.06 9.87
N ASN A 550 21.23 3.20 9.51
CA ASN A 550 21.02 1.79 9.21
C ASN A 550 21.24 0.92 10.46
N GLY A 551 20.64 1.29 11.58
CA GLY A 551 20.71 0.50 12.81
C GLY A 551 19.87 -0.79 12.77
N SER A 552 19.05 -0.97 11.76
CA SER A 552 18.26 -2.17 11.50
C SER A 552 18.24 -2.52 10.02
N ALA A 553 18.00 -3.80 9.71
CA ALA A 553 17.84 -4.25 8.33
C ALA A 553 16.72 -5.28 8.23
N ARG A 554 16.02 -5.24 7.10
CA ARG A 554 15.02 -6.23 6.72
C ARG A 554 15.68 -7.37 5.97
N ILE A 555 15.37 -8.60 6.35
CA ILE A 555 15.91 -9.80 5.70
C ILE A 555 14.75 -10.62 5.14
N THR A 556 14.84 -10.98 3.85
CA THR A 556 13.91 -11.89 3.21
C THR A 556 14.57 -13.27 3.13
N ILE A 557 13.97 -14.27 3.77
CA ILE A 557 14.33 -15.67 3.61
C ILE A 557 13.61 -16.17 2.36
N LYS A 558 14.38 -16.60 1.36
CA LYS A 558 13.83 -17.23 0.17
C LYS A 558 13.50 -18.67 0.47
N ASP A 559 12.28 -19.05 0.15
CA ASP A 559 11.87 -20.46 0.17
C ASP A 559 12.77 -21.23 -0.81
N ALA A 560 13.48 -22.25 -0.29
CA ALA A 560 14.49 -23.01 -1.04
C ALA A 560 13.95 -23.66 -2.33
N ASP A 561 12.66 -23.92 -2.39
CA ASP A 561 12.02 -24.55 -3.54
C ASP A 561 11.19 -23.55 -4.37
N GLY A 562 11.03 -22.33 -3.90
CA GLY A 562 10.31 -21.25 -4.61
C GLY A 562 8.84 -21.56 -4.91
N ILE A 563 8.30 -22.67 -4.40
CA ILE A 563 6.92 -23.11 -4.57
C ILE A 563 6.15 -22.83 -3.28
N THR A 564 5.26 -21.84 -3.38
CA THR A 564 4.43 -21.36 -2.27
C THR A 564 2.98 -21.77 -2.46
N LYS A 565 2.18 -21.74 -1.39
CA LYS A 565 0.73 -21.93 -1.47
C LYS A 565 0.07 -20.90 -2.42
N ASP A 566 0.56 -19.66 -2.43
CA ASP A 566 0.06 -18.60 -3.33
C ASP A 566 0.41 -18.88 -4.79
N LYS A 567 1.61 -19.40 -5.07
CA LYS A 567 1.97 -19.86 -6.41
C LYS A 567 1.11 -21.04 -6.83
N LEU A 568 0.82 -22.00 -5.94
CA LEU A 568 -0.11 -23.08 -6.20
C LEU A 568 -1.52 -22.54 -6.47
N GLN A 569 -2.01 -21.61 -5.65
CA GLN A 569 -3.31 -20.97 -5.87
C GLN A 569 -3.37 -20.27 -7.24
N THR A 570 -2.32 -19.54 -7.59
CA THR A 570 -2.22 -18.86 -8.90
C THR A 570 -2.23 -19.87 -10.04
N LEU A 571 -1.46 -20.96 -9.92
CA LEU A 571 -1.45 -22.04 -10.91
C LEU A 571 -2.83 -22.71 -11.03
N VAL A 572 -3.50 -22.99 -9.90
CA VAL A 572 -4.86 -23.54 -9.85
C VAL A 572 -5.85 -22.60 -10.53
N THR A 573 -5.83 -21.32 -10.21
CA THR A 573 -6.73 -20.32 -10.81
C THR A 573 -6.55 -20.24 -12.32
N ASN A 574 -5.31 -20.15 -12.81
CA ASN A 574 -5.00 -20.11 -14.23
C ASN A 574 -5.31 -21.46 -14.93
N SER A 575 -5.23 -22.56 -14.22
CA SER A 575 -5.51 -23.90 -14.73
C SER A 575 -7.01 -24.19 -14.81
N ALA A 576 -7.79 -23.70 -13.85
CA ALA A 576 -9.25 -23.84 -13.83
C ALA A 576 -9.95 -23.07 -14.97
N ALA A 577 -9.26 -22.14 -15.60
CA ALA A 577 -9.75 -21.41 -16.77
C ALA A 577 -9.54 -22.17 -18.09
N LEU A 578 -8.86 -23.32 -18.10
CA LEU A 578 -8.63 -24.11 -19.29
C LEU A 578 -9.88 -24.98 -19.60
N GLU A 579 -10.17 -25.14 -20.87
CA GLU A 579 -11.36 -25.87 -21.36
C GLU A 579 -10.93 -27.15 -22.04
N GLU A 580 -11.51 -28.27 -21.63
CA GLU A 580 -11.19 -29.64 -22.12
C GLU A 580 -11.18 -29.77 -23.64
N HIS A 581 -12.16 -29.16 -24.30
CA HIS A 581 -12.35 -29.26 -25.73
C HIS A 581 -11.20 -28.65 -26.56
N LEU A 582 -10.37 -27.80 -25.95
CA LEU A 582 -9.21 -27.20 -26.62
C LEU A 582 -8.00 -28.15 -26.71
N TYR A 583 -8.08 -29.32 -26.06
CA TYR A 583 -6.96 -30.26 -25.98
C TYR A 583 -7.30 -31.63 -26.59
N SER A 584 -6.34 -32.20 -27.28
CA SER A 584 -6.48 -33.51 -27.91
C SER A 584 -5.99 -34.67 -27.02
N GLU A 585 -5.06 -34.37 -26.12
CA GLU A 585 -4.43 -35.35 -25.20
C GLU A 585 -4.09 -34.73 -23.87
N GLY A 586 -4.05 -35.55 -22.82
CA GLY A 586 -3.54 -35.16 -21.50
C GLY A 586 -4.60 -34.63 -20.52
N TRP A 587 -5.85 -34.43 -20.97
CA TRP A 587 -6.87 -33.77 -20.14
C TRP A 587 -7.22 -34.53 -18.87
N ASP A 588 -7.40 -35.84 -18.89
CA ASP A 588 -7.75 -36.64 -17.72
C ASP A 588 -6.69 -36.54 -16.60
N ALA A 589 -5.41 -36.60 -16.99
CA ALA A 589 -4.31 -36.45 -16.05
C ALA A 589 -4.26 -35.02 -15.47
N PHE A 590 -4.48 -34.03 -16.33
CA PHE A 590 -4.55 -32.63 -15.94
C PHE A 590 -5.74 -32.36 -15.00
N ALA A 591 -6.93 -32.77 -15.33
CA ALA A 591 -8.12 -32.58 -14.50
C ALA A 591 -7.98 -33.22 -13.12
N LYS A 592 -7.36 -34.42 -13.05
CA LYS A 592 -7.05 -35.06 -11.77
C LYS A 592 -6.04 -34.27 -10.94
N ALA A 593 -4.97 -33.78 -11.58
CA ALA A 593 -3.95 -32.98 -10.91
C ALA A 593 -4.52 -31.64 -10.42
N LEU A 594 -5.36 -30.99 -11.23
CA LEU A 594 -6.05 -29.76 -10.87
C LEU A 594 -6.93 -29.94 -9.64
N LYS A 595 -7.75 -30.99 -9.62
CA LYS A 595 -8.59 -31.33 -8.45
C LYS A 595 -7.77 -31.52 -7.19
N THR A 596 -6.69 -32.30 -7.26
CA THR A 596 -5.79 -32.52 -6.12
C THR A 596 -5.17 -31.21 -5.64
N ALA A 597 -4.74 -30.34 -6.56
CA ALA A 597 -4.18 -29.04 -6.24
C ALA A 597 -5.20 -28.10 -5.58
N GLN A 598 -6.45 -28.11 -6.01
CA GLN A 598 -7.56 -27.38 -5.37
C GLN A 598 -7.78 -27.84 -3.91
N GLU A 599 -7.82 -29.16 -3.68
CA GLU A 599 -7.98 -29.73 -2.34
C GLU A 599 -6.81 -29.32 -1.40
N VAL A 600 -5.59 -29.23 -1.93
CA VAL A 600 -4.40 -28.78 -1.18
C VAL A 600 -4.48 -27.28 -0.88
N VAL A 601 -4.94 -26.47 -1.80
CA VAL A 601 -5.14 -25.03 -1.58
C VAL A 601 -6.20 -24.76 -0.52
N GLU A 602 -7.29 -25.52 -0.48
CA GLU A 602 -8.35 -25.38 0.51
C GLU A 602 -7.95 -25.91 1.90
N ASN A 603 -6.92 -26.74 1.98
CA ASN A 603 -6.45 -27.28 3.25
C ASN A 603 -5.52 -26.29 3.98
N GLU A 604 -6.00 -25.70 5.08
CA GLU A 604 -5.21 -24.78 5.91
C GLU A 604 -3.99 -25.44 6.56
N SER A 605 -4.01 -26.76 6.74
CA SER A 605 -2.94 -27.56 7.34
C SER A 605 -2.05 -28.25 6.30
N ALA A 606 -2.11 -27.84 5.01
CA ALA A 606 -1.29 -28.46 3.98
C ALA A 606 0.19 -28.21 4.27
N THR A 607 0.98 -29.28 4.26
CA THR A 607 2.43 -29.19 4.44
C THR A 607 3.10 -28.67 3.18
N ASP A 608 4.27 -28.09 3.34
CA ASP A 608 5.11 -27.61 2.24
C ASP A 608 5.40 -28.71 1.19
N ALA A 609 5.70 -29.92 1.64
CA ALA A 609 5.87 -31.08 0.77
C ALA A 609 4.62 -31.39 -0.07
N THR A 610 3.43 -31.26 0.53
CA THR A 610 2.15 -31.51 -0.14
C THR A 610 1.87 -30.40 -1.19
N ILE A 611 2.16 -29.16 -0.84
CA ILE A 611 1.99 -28.00 -1.75
C ILE A 611 2.92 -28.13 -2.95
N ARG A 612 4.19 -28.50 -2.73
CA ARG A 612 5.16 -28.73 -3.80
C ARG A 612 4.77 -29.87 -4.72
N SER A 613 4.36 -31.00 -4.15
CA SER A 613 3.90 -32.16 -4.93
C SER A 613 2.72 -31.75 -5.80
N ALA A 614 1.73 -31.08 -5.23
CA ALA A 614 0.54 -30.65 -5.96
C ALA A 614 0.88 -29.64 -7.07
N TYR A 615 1.77 -28.68 -6.82
CA TYR A 615 2.24 -27.71 -7.82
C TYR A 615 2.96 -28.44 -8.97
N THR A 616 3.94 -29.29 -8.63
CA THR A 616 4.77 -29.99 -9.62
C THR A 616 3.93 -30.91 -10.50
N GLU A 617 3.00 -31.66 -9.91
CA GLU A 617 2.11 -32.56 -10.65
C GLU A 617 1.14 -31.80 -11.55
N LEU A 618 0.56 -30.67 -11.07
CA LEU A 618 -0.32 -29.84 -11.88
C LEU A 618 0.43 -29.15 -13.02
N ASP A 619 1.60 -28.55 -12.74
CA ASP A 619 2.42 -27.88 -13.75
C ASP A 619 2.88 -28.86 -14.85
N LYS A 620 3.35 -30.06 -14.44
CA LYS A 620 3.71 -31.14 -15.36
C LYS A 620 2.53 -31.61 -16.19
N ALA A 621 1.37 -31.83 -15.58
CA ALA A 621 0.18 -32.27 -16.27
C ALA A 621 -0.33 -31.20 -17.25
N LYS A 622 -0.24 -29.93 -16.86
CA LYS A 622 -0.56 -28.78 -17.73
C LYS A 622 0.40 -28.67 -18.92
N ALA A 623 1.68 -28.86 -18.70
CA ALA A 623 2.70 -28.85 -19.76
C ALA A 623 2.54 -30.04 -20.73
N ALA A 624 1.91 -31.13 -20.31
CA ALA A 624 1.65 -32.32 -21.14
C ALA A 624 0.37 -32.20 -22.00
N LEU A 625 -0.44 -31.15 -21.78
CA LEU A 625 -1.63 -30.91 -22.62
C LEU A 625 -1.21 -30.59 -24.05
N LYS A 626 -1.83 -31.30 -25.01
CA LYS A 626 -1.63 -31.01 -26.42
C LYS A 626 -2.84 -30.25 -26.97
N VAL A 627 -2.61 -29.04 -27.41
CA VAL A 627 -3.64 -28.21 -28.06
C VAL A 627 -4.09 -28.89 -29.32
N ARG A 628 -5.40 -28.94 -29.55
CA ARG A 628 -5.96 -29.47 -30.78
C ARG A 628 -5.58 -28.59 -31.96
N GLU A 629 -5.01 -29.20 -32.98
CA GLU A 629 -4.72 -28.53 -34.25
C GLU A 629 -5.91 -28.50 -35.16
N LYS A 630 -6.77 -29.51 -35.05
CA LYS A 630 -7.96 -29.66 -35.87
C LYS A 630 -9.02 -30.53 -35.18
N TYR A 631 -10.28 -30.13 -35.30
CA TYR A 631 -11.42 -30.91 -34.84
C TYR A 631 -11.94 -31.79 -35.96
N THR A 632 -12.41 -32.99 -35.62
CA THR A 632 -13.04 -33.95 -36.55
C THR A 632 -14.50 -34.14 -36.19
N GLU A 633 -15.30 -34.73 -37.06
CA GLU A 633 -16.72 -35.05 -36.81
C GLU A 633 -16.93 -35.95 -35.57
N ASN A 634 -15.89 -36.67 -35.13
CA ASN A 634 -15.94 -37.53 -33.96
C ASN A 634 -15.64 -36.78 -32.66
N ASP A 635 -15.13 -35.57 -32.74
CA ASP A 635 -14.84 -34.73 -31.59
C ASP A 635 -16.09 -33.97 -31.20
N ARG A 636 -16.84 -34.50 -30.27
CA ARG A 636 -18.02 -33.82 -29.71
C ARG A 636 -17.62 -33.11 -28.43
N PHE A 637 -17.95 -31.84 -28.37
CA PHE A 637 -17.70 -31.02 -27.16
C PHE A 637 -18.85 -31.21 -26.18
N ASN A 638 -18.50 -31.57 -24.92
CA ASN A 638 -19.42 -31.47 -23.80
C ASN A 638 -19.38 -30.01 -23.30
N PHE A 639 -20.26 -29.18 -23.83
CA PHE A 639 -20.52 -27.90 -23.25
C PHE A 639 -21.37 -28.09 -21.99
N GLN A 640 -20.76 -28.03 -20.81
CA GLN A 640 -21.51 -27.86 -19.58
C GLN A 640 -22.02 -26.41 -19.49
N TRP A 641 -23.06 -26.13 -20.21
CA TRP A 641 -23.73 -24.86 -20.18
C TRP A 641 -24.57 -24.81 -18.90
N ARG A 642 -23.96 -24.31 -17.86
CA ARG A 642 -24.72 -23.95 -16.66
C ARG A 642 -25.54 -22.71 -16.97
N ALA A 643 -26.79 -22.66 -16.51
CA ALA A 643 -27.57 -21.42 -16.51
C ALA A 643 -26.70 -20.29 -15.91
N GLU A 644 -26.54 -19.16 -16.61
CA GLU A 644 -25.71 -17.99 -16.23
C GLU A 644 -24.21 -18.04 -16.63
N THR A 645 -23.72 -19.03 -17.35
CA THR A 645 -22.37 -19.08 -17.90
C THR A 645 -22.33 -18.94 -19.42
N SER A 646 -21.27 -18.36 -19.96
CA SER A 646 -21.00 -18.33 -21.39
C SER A 646 -19.87 -19.30 -21.73
N ALA A 647 -20.03 -20.07 -22.80
CA ALA A 647 -18.96 -20.85 -23.41
C ALA A 647 -18.49 -20.15 -24.69
N LYS A 648 -17.20 -20.19 -24.96
CA LYS A 648 -16.56 -19.56 -26.10
C LYS A 648 -16.02 -20.62 -27.06
N LEU A 649 -16.43 -20.52 -28.29
CA LEU A 649 -15.89 -21.31 -29.40
C LEU A 649 -15.00 -20.42 -30.25
N GLU A 650 -13.72 -20.79 -30.37
CA GLU A 650 -12.82 -20.08 -31.27
C GLU A 650 -13.08 -20.54 -32.73
N ALA A 651 -13.12 -19.57 -33.63
CA ALA A 651 -13.48 -19.83 -35.04
C ALA A 651 -12.49 -20.78 -35.74
N GLU A 652 -11.22 -20.75 -35.34
CA GLU A 652 -10.18 -21.64 -35.89
C GLU A 652 -10.32 -23.09 -35.47
N PHE A 653 -11.20 -23.41 -34.53
CA PHE A 653 -11.50 -24.79 -34.12
C PHE A 653 -12.71 -25.39 -34.82
N ALA A 654 -13.16 -24.79 -35.91
CA ALA A 654 -14.17 -25.42 -36.78
C ALA A 654 -13.72 -26.79 -37.25
N THR A 655 -14.61 -27.79 -37.22
CA THR A 655 -14.31 -29.15 -37.70
C THR A 655 -14.06 -29.19 -39.21
N GLU A 656 -14.69 -28.28 -39.94
CA GLU A 656 -14.51 -28.09 -41.37
C GLU A 656 -14.55 -26.62 -41.74
N LEU A 657 -13.69 -26.24 -42.68
CA LEU A 657 -13.69 -24.99 -43.40
C LEU A 657 -14.11 -25.31 -44.85
N ASN A 658 -15.39 -25.16 -45.15
CA ASN A 658 -15.93 -25.47 -46.48
C ASN A 658 -16.08 -24.21 -47.31
N ASN A 659 -15.21 -24.07 -48.30
CA ASN A 659 -15.35 -23.03 -49.30
C ASN A 659 -16.48 -23.41 -50.28
N SER A 660 -17.37 -22.48 -50.58
CA SER A 660 -18.40 -22.70 -51.60
C SER A 660 -17.74 -22.85 -52.99
N ASN A 661 -18.18 -23.87 -53.73
CA ASN A 661 -17.75 -24.04 -55.14
C ASN A 661 -18.58 -23.15 -56.09
N ASP A 662 -19.19 -22.08 -55.60
CA ASP A 662 -20.04 -21.21 -56.40
C ASP A 662 -19.17 -20.25 -57.24
N SER A 663 -19.66 -19.93 -58.46
CA SER A 663 -18.96 -19.06 -59.41
C SER A 663 -18.70 -17.64 -58.90
N ASP A 664 -19.35 -17.26 -57.78
CA ASP A 664 -19.22 -15.96 -57.17
C ASP A 664 -18.19 -15.94 -56.03
N SER A 665 -17.64 -17.10 -55.59
CA SER A 665 -16.51 -17.17 -54.65
C SER A 665 -15.23 -16.94 -55.43
N ASP A 666 -14.45 -15.96 -55.03
CA ASP A 666 -13.13 -15.67 -55.62
C ASP A 666 -12.18 -16.85 -55.31
N PRO A 667 -11.82 -17.69 -56.30
CA PRO A 667 -10.94 -18.84 -56.07
C PRO A 667 -9.53 -18.44 -55.63
N LYS A 668 -9.21 -17.15 -55.62
CA LYS A 668 -7.94 -16.62 -55.18
C LYS A 668 -7.79 -16.49 -53.66
N TRP A 669 -8.91 -16.49 -52.94
CA TRP A 669 -8.93 -16.20 -51.50
C TRP A 669 -9.73 -17.26 -50.74
N PRO A 670 -9.29 -18.52 -50.70
CA PRO A 670 -9.95 -19.54 -49.92
C PRO A 670 -9.91 -19.22 -48.43
N MET A 671 -10.99 -19.49 -47.74
CA MET A 671 -11.11 -19.39 -46.30
C MET A 671 -9.96 -20.14 -45.63
N LYS A 672 -9.27 -19.50 -44.71
CA LYS A 672 -8.10 -20.04 -44.00
C LYS A 672 -7.98 -19.50 -42.58
N ILE A 673 -7.23 -20.24 -41.76
CA ILE A 673 -6.83 -19.77 -40.42
C ILE A 673 -5.54 -18.94 -40.58
N ALA A 674 -5.55 -17.74 -39.98
CA ALA A 674 -4.43 -16.82 -39.98
C ALA A 674 -4.14 -16.30 -38.59
N ASP A 675 -2.87 -15.92 -38.34
CA ASP A 675 -2.45 -15.31 -37.09
C ASP A 675 -2.88 -13.82 -37.03
N ASN A 676 -3.39 -13.39 -35.87
CA ASN A 676 -3.75 -12.01 -35.61
C ASN A 676 -3.72 -11.73 -34.10
N SER A 677 -2.85 -10.83 -33.66
CA SER A 677 -2.69 -10.46 -32.24
C SER A 677 -3.95 -9.88 -31.60
N ASP A 678 -4.90 -9.37 -32.40
CA ASP A 678 -6.14 -8.78 -31.92
C ASP A 678 -7.27 -9.82 -31.79
N ALA A 679 -7.03 -11.04 -32.28
CA ALA A 679 -7.96 -12.15 -32.13
C ALA A 679 -7.85 -12.79 -30.74
N SER A 680 -8.94 -13.38 -30.28
CA SER A 680 -9.06 -13.89 -28.90
C SER A 680 -8.09 -15.01 -28.54
N ASN A 681 -7.65 -15.81 -29.52
CA ASN A 681 -6.66 -16.87 -29.33
C ASN A 681 -5.41 -16.65 -30.22
N GLY A 682 -5.16 -15.39 -30.62
CA GLY A 682 -4.07 -15.05 -31.54
C GLY A 682 -4.31 -15.54 -32.97
N LYS A 683 -5.45 -16.14 -33.28
CA LYS A 683 -5.83 -16.69 -34.59
C LYS A 683 -7.24 -16.28 -34.95
N PHE A 684 -7.53 -16.26 -36.24
CA PHE A 684 -8.87 -16.03 -36.77
C PHE A 684 -9.05 -16.71 -38.10
N VAL A 685 -10.32 -16.94 -38.51
CA VAL A 685 -10.65 -17.39 -39.84
C VAL A 685 -10.84 -16.19 -40.74
N THR A 686 -10.09 -16.12 -41.82
CA THR A 686 -10.14 -15.04 -42.82
C THR A 686 -10.60 -15.52 -44.18
N ASP A 687 -10.90 -14.59 -45.08
CA ASP A 687 -11.26 -14.81 -46.46
C ASP A 687 -12.58 -15.58 -46.59
N MET A 688 -13.56 -15.30 -45.70
CA MET A 688 -14.91 -15.86 -45.78
C MET A 688 -15.69 -15.13 -46.87
N ALA A 689 -16.23 -15.87 -47.82
CA ALA A 689 -17.04 -15.42 -48.92
C ALA A 689 -18.52 -15.90 -48.79
N PHE A 690 -19.36 -15.48 -49.73
CA PHE A 690 -20.77 -15.90 -49.77
C PHE A 690 -20.91 -17.44 -49.88
N LYS A 691 -21.74 -18.01 -49.01
CA LYS A 691 -21.97 -19.46 -48.86
C LYS A 691 -20.81 -20.30 -48.29
N ASP A 692 -19.75 -19.69 -47.80
CA ASP A 692 -18.76 -20.43 -47.07
C ASP A 692 -19.32 -20.88 -45.72
N VAL A 693 -18.89 -22.05 -45.26
CA VAL A 693 -19.42 -22.70 -44.06
C VAL A 693 -18.32 -23.04 -43.08
N LEU A 694 -18.48 -22.57 -41.84
CA LEU A 694 -17.77 -23.08 -40.68
C LEU A 694 -18.63 -24.15 -40.01
N LYS A 695 -18.09 -25.33 -39.82
CA LYS A 695 -18.79 -26.44 -39.17
C LYS A 695 -18.16 -26.73 -37.82
N TYR A 696 -19.00 -26.83 -36.80
CA TYR A 696 -18.59 -27.18 -35.44
C TYR A 696 -19.36 -28.42 -34.98
N ALA A 697 -18.69 -29.33 -34.25
CA ALA A 697 -19.36 -30.37 -33.50
C ALA A 697 -19.56 -29.88 -32.06
N TYR A 698 -20.76 -29.97 -31.53
CA TYR A 698 -21.06 -29.56 -30.14
C TYR A 698 -22.04 -30.55 -29.49
N HIS A 699 -22.09 -30.53 -28.16
CA HIS A 699 -23.08 -31.23 -27.36
C HIS A 699 -23.61 -30.29 -26.30
N ALA A 700 -24.92 -30.11 -26.22
CA ALA A 700 -25.56 -29.33 -25.17
C ALA A 700 -26.15 -30.29 -24.12
N ASP A 701 -25.73 -30.12 -22.85
CA ASP A 701 -26.21 -30.97 -21.74
C ASP A 701 -27.68 -30.76 -21.38
N LYS A 702 -28.25 -29.64 -21.80
CA LYS A 702 -29.64 -29.27 -21.51
C LYS A 702 -30.29 -28.58 -22.70
N ALA A 703 -31.56 -28.94 -22.97
CA ALA A 703 -32.40 -28.16 -23.85
C ALA A 703 -32.64 -26.76 -23.28
N GLY A 704 -32.62 -25.73 -24.11
CA GLY A 704 -32.81 -24.36 -23.67
C GLY A 704 -32.59 -23.33 -24.77
N THR A 705 -32.74 -22.08 -24.41
CA THR A 705 -32.50 -20.92 -25.29
C THR A 705 -31.09 -20.45 -25.12
N TYR A 706 -30.32 -20.37 -26.18
CA TYR A 706 -28.94 -19.98 -26.21
C TYR A 706 -28.75 -18.71 -27.03
N HIS A 707 -27.95 -17.76 -26.50
CA HIS A 707 -27.54 -16.57 -27.23
C HIS A 707 -26.19 -16.82 -27.90
N VAL A 708 -26.15 -16.75 -29.21
CA VAL A 708 -24.92 -16.89 -29.96
C VAL A 708 -24.36 -15.52 -30.30
N VAL A 709 -23.13 -15.32 -29.88
CA VAL A 709 -22.40 -14.07 -30.14
C VAL A 709 -21.17 -14.41 -30.99
N MET A 710 -20.99 -13.74 -32.12
CA MET A 710 -19.81 -13.88 -32.95
C MET A 710 -19.04 -12.57 -33.01
N ARG A 711 -17.74 -12.64 -32.74
CA ARG A 711 -16.82 -11.53 -32.96
C ARG A 711 -16.21 -11.65 -34.35
N TYR A 712 -16.39 -10.63 -35.20
CA TYR A 712 -15.82 -10.61 -36.52
C TYR A 712 -15.28 -9.25 -36.91
N ARG A 713 -14.46 -9.21 -37.98
CA ARG A 713 -13.98 -8.00 -38.62
C ARG A 713 -14.39 -8.03 -40.08
N SER A 714 -15.14 -7.02 -40.56
CA SER A 714 -15.43 -6.84 -41.96
C SER A 714 -14.50 -5.84 -42.60
N GLY A 715 -14.00 -6.14 -43.79
CA GLY A 715 -13.20 -5.23 -44.62
C GLY A 715 -14.04 -4.43 -45.62
N SER A 716 -15.36 -4.64 -45.72
CA SER A 716 -16.26 -4.02 -46.69
C SER A 716 -17.25 -3.09 -45.99
N ALA A 717 -17.48 -1.91 -46.60
CA ALA A 717 -18.41 -0.88 -46.10
C ALA A 717 -19.82 -1.01 -46.71
N GLU A 718 -20.11 -2.01 -47.52
CA GLU A 718 -21.40 -2.13 -48.20
C GLU A 718 -22.29 -3.24 -47.59
N ASN A 719 -23.60 -2.98 -47.59
CA ASN A 719 -24.71 -3.74 -46.99
C ASN A 719 -24.76 -5.21 -47.38
N GLU A 720 -23.92 -6.05 -46.83
CA GLU A 720 -24.00 -7.49 -47.04
C GLU A 720 -24.88 -8.15 -45.96
N LYS A 721 -25.82 -8.95 -46.39
CA LYS A 721 -26.65 -9.79 -45.51
C LYS A 721 -25.89 -11.07 -45.20
N ASN A 722 -25.37 -11.19 -44.00
CA ASN A 722 -24.78 -12.44 -43.52
C ASN A 722 -25.84 -13.25 -42.79
N GLY A 723 -25.99 -14.51 -43.15
CA GLY A 723 -26.89 -15.45 -42.49
C GLY A 723 -26.11 -16.53 -41.73
N ILE A 724 -26.55 -16.85 -40.53
CA ILE A 724 -26.08 -18.01 -39.77
C ILE A 724 -27.16 -19.11 -39.91
N LYS A 725 -26.71 -20.28 -40.29
CA LYS A 725 -27.54 -21.49 -40.34
C LYS A 725 -26.98 -22.51 -39.35
N ILE A 726 -27.77 -22.89 -38.37
CA ILE A 726 -27.42 -23.94 -37.44
C ILE A 726 -28.19 -25.20 -37.81
N THR A 727 -27.46 -26.29 -37.97
CA THR A 727 -28.03 -27.60 -38.34
C THR A 727 -27.69 -28.59 -37.23
N GLU A 728 -28.69 -29.21 -36.63
CA GLU A 728 -28.50 -30.25 -35.62
C GLU A 728 -28.15 -31.62 -36.24
N ALA A 729 -27.59 -32.51 -35.41
CA ALA A 729 -27.11 -33.83 -35.86
C ALA A 729 -28.21 -34.74 -36.41
N ASP A 730 -29.48 -34.50 -36.08
CA ASP A 730 -30.65 -35.22 -36.60
C ASP A 730 -31.20 -34.63 -37.90
N GLY A 731 -30.54 -33.61 -38.47
CA GLY A 731 -30.94 -32.96 -39.70
C GLY A 731 -32.02 -31.88 -39.54
N LYS A 732 -32.46 -31.58 -38.34
CA LYS A 732 -33.34 -30.44 -38.12
C LYS A 732 -32.57 -29.14 -38.33
N ILE A 733 -33.17 -28.22 -39.05
CA ILE A 733 -32.55 -26.94 -39.42
C ILE A 733 -33.28 -25.83 -38.71
N ALA A 734 -32.58 -25.12 -37.86
CA ALA A 734 -33.04 -23.82 -37.38
C ALA A 734 -32.38 -22.73 -38.25
N GLU A 735 -33.16 -22.19 -39.21
CA GLU A 735 -32.69 -21.08 -40.04
C GLU A 735 -33.10 -19.74 -39.42
N LYS A 736 -32.11 -18.95 -39.06
CA LYS A 736 -32.35 -17.55 -38.70
C LYS A 736 -31.39 -16.66 -39.48
N THR A 737 -31.93 -15.81 -40.32
CA THR A 737 -31.14 -14.80 -41.03
C THR A 737 -30.87 -13.65 -40.06
N VAL A 738 -29.60 -13.44 -39.72
CA VAL A 738 -29.17 -12.29 -38.91
C VAL A 738 -28.59 -11.25 -39.86
N VAL A 739 -29.19 -10.06 -39.88
CA VAL A 739 -28.68 -8.94 -40.67
C VAL A 739 -27.58 -8.30 -39.82
N VAL A 740 -26.36 -8.33 -40.33
CA VAL A 740 -25.21 -7.63 -39.73
C VAL A 740 -25.26 -6.18 -40.20
N ASP A 741 -25.29 -5.23 -39.27
CA ASP A 741 -25.19 -3.80 -39.56
C ASP A 741 -23.73 -3.38 -39.70
N PRO A 742 -23.22 -3.17 -40.92
CA PRO A 742 -21.80 -2.84 -41.12
C PRO A 742 -21.44 -1.42 -40.71
N THR A 743 -22.44 -0.59 -40.37
CA THR A 743 -22.20 0.78 -39.91
C THR A 743 -21.79 0.89 -38.43
N LYS A 744 -21.94 -0.17 -37.66
CA LYS A 744 -21.46 -0.25 -36.28
C LYS A 744 -20.02 -0.72 -36.26
N ASN A 745 -19.13 0.19 -36.56
CA ASN A 745 -17.69 -0.01 -36.54
C ASN A 745 -17.17 -0.60 -35.22
N ASN A 746 -16.26 -1.54 -35.38
CA ASN A 746 -15.31 -2.16 -34.47
C ASN A 746 -15.56 -3.62 -34.14
N GLY A 747 -16.11 -4.38 -35.03
CA GLY A 747 -15.90 -5.81 -35.09
C GLY A 747 -16.60 -6.68 -34.06
N ASN A 748 -17.46 -6.14 -33.21
CA ASN A 748 -18.29 -6.93 -32.29
C ASN A 748 -19.75 -6.77 -32.65
N VAL A 749 -20.37 -7.84 -33.13
CA VAL A 749 -21.80 -7.87 -33.44
C VAL A 749 -22.46 -9.00 -32.66
N VAL A 750 -23.55 -8.65 -31.96
CA VAL A 750 -24.41 -9.62 -31.30
C VAL A 750 -25.41 -10.12 -32.35
N PHE A 751 -25.31 -11.40 -32.68
CA PHE A 751 -26.25 -12.07 -33.54
C PHE A 751 -27.35 -12.65 -32.68
N GLY A 752 -28.49 -12.14 -32.71
CA GLY A 752 -29.75 -12.56 -32.14
C GLY A 752 -29.80 -13.84 -31.27
N THR A 753 -30.95 -14.12 -30.72
CA THR A 753 -31.24 -15.33 -29.97
C THR A 753 -31.55 -16.49 -30.94
N VAL A 754 -30.89 -17.61 -30.77
CA VAL A 754 -31.25 -18.85 -31.44
C VAL A 754 -31.93 -19.73 -30.40
N GLU A 755 -33.19 -20.12 -30.66
CA GLU A 755 -33.93 -21.04 -29.80
C GLU A 755 -33.71 -22.45 -30.32
N PHE A 756 -33.30 -23.34 -29.40
CA PHE A 756 -33.23 -24.78 -29.63
C PHE A 756 -34.36 -25.42 -28.83
N ASP A 757 -35.24 -26.17 -29.50
CA ASP A 757 -36.32 -26.96 -28.87
C ASP A 757 -35.80 -28.25 -28.25
#